data_8fc5fbe17f91a05cabbb865b9d2ce72a
#
_entry.id   8fc5fbe17f91a05cabbb865b9d2ce72a
#
_cell.length_a   1.000
_cell.length_b   1.000
_cell.length_c   1.000
_cell.angle_alpha   90.00
_cell.angle_beta   90.00
_cell.angle_gamma   90.00
#
_symmetry.space_group_name_H-M   'P 1'
#
loop_
_entity.id
_entity.type
_entity.pdbx_description
1 polymer ?
#
loop_
_entity_poly.entity_id
_entity_poly.type
_entity_poly.pdbx_seq_one_letter_code
_entity_poly.pdbx_strand_id
1 'polypeptide(L)'
;PSFTESYCWPPIARGCDVVAISYQGNDPFIYIPPVLTFLQLKSCYKALPNKNGPLALILCPGWKKAELVFELLKTYERRSRRLHPILIILGQNKEAAESVKIQGCEIIVTTPCSLLRLFDHHGFLFCRLCHLVLDEIEVLFSDTAEQVFAILDYYKKAPKCEYSPQQIIAVGIHWNKHIARLIKEFMNDPYVVITAMEEASIYGNVQQVVQPCTDSERTAVLLKILDFTDNNVQKVLVFTDSVEEAEMVHKALKSDTVFALKFHKECKFNFKYILEQWTKKRHSGTHVVLVLTDDCMQPLGITDATCVIHFSFPSRRLFGQRLHSMSDNFSNGIKNSSVDQEYRKATSVILLTENSARHAPGILQYLHRAEAEIPPKLHEFTTKTLEAEEDKKFSRPLCAYLKTFGICKKRRVCQNRHRINLQIDVPQNIPDKITRTPGCVTILPLHIVHATNYFGRIVDKEKDQYTILAEEINEYFKKPSNKIAAKNVEKLAFYGLCEKTLFHRVQVLEISAKEEENVFFNVKVKYVDEGRTSQVQSYQLLHLPAMFQCLPPQAVEFIICRVKPIDNETEWNPEVTSYIHHKIKGKLHEAKIVHTLGNTVWVDPMVGIELLPDLKMSINEYSVRSEILATGLGTDNPEHITELQKL
;
A
#
# COMPACT_ATOMS: atom_id res chain seq x y z
N PRO A 1 1.93 -8.39 -25.64
CA PRO A 1 1.39 -8.80 -24.34
C PRO A 1 2.49 -9.43 -23.47
N SER A 2 2.42 -9.18 -22.18
CA SER A 2 3.25 -9.88 -21.19
C SER A 2 2.86 -11.37 -21.11
N PHE A 3 3.68 -12.15 -20.38
CA PHE A 3 3.36 -13.57 -20.15
C PHE A 3 1.97 -13.74 -19.49
N THR A 4 1.66 -12.95 -18.47
CA THR A 4 0.34 -12.98 -17.78
C THR A 4 -0.80 -12.61 -18.73
N GLU A 5 -0.66 -11.53 -19.50
CA GLU A 5 -1.66 -11.08 -20.47
C GLU A 5 -1.98 -12.14 -21.52
N SER A 6 -0.95 -12.86 -22.00
CA SER A 6 -1.12 -13.93 -23.00
C SER A 6 -2.04 -15.06 -22.53
N TYR A 7 -2.08 -15.32 -21.23
CA TYR A 7 -2.98 -16.31 -20.64
C TYR A 7 -4.34 -15.75 -20.21
N CYS A 8 -4.40 -14.46 -19.81
CA CYS A 8 -5.63 -13.84 -19.31
C CYS A 8 -6.53 -13.31 -20.43
N TRP A 9 -5.96 -12.71 -21.50
CA TRP A 9 -6.76 -12.06 -22.53
C TRP A 9 -7.71 -13.02 -23.30
N PRO A 10 -7.27 -14.22 -23.74
CA PRO A 10 -8.17 -15.12 -24.45
C PRO A 10 -9.42 -15.55 -23.66
N PRO A 11 -9.33 -15.99 -22.40
CA PRO A 11 -10.52 -16.34 -21.62
C PRO A 11 -11.38 -15.12 -21.28
N ILE A 12 -10.79 -13.95 -20.97
CA ILE A 12 -11.55 -12.72 -20.74
C ILE A 12 -12.35 -12.35 -22.00
N ALA A 13 -11.72 -12.36 -23.17
CA ALA A 13 -12.37 -12.02 -24.43
C ALA A 13 -13.49 -13.02 -24.82
N ARG A 14 -13.48 -14.24 -24.29
CA ARG A 14 -14.54 -15.25 -24.48
C ARG A 14 -15.67 -15.12 -23.47
N GLY A 15 -15.58 -14.23 -22.48
CA GLY A 15 -16.58 -14.09 -21.44
C GLY A 15 -16.50 -15.12 -20.32
N CYS A 16 -15.35 -15.76 -20.12
CA CYS A 16 -15.12 -16.70 -19.01
C CYS A 16 -14.74 -15.97 -17.74
N ASP A 17 -15.12 -16.50 -16.58
CA ASP A 17 -14.61 -16.02 -15.30
C ASP A 17 -13.10 -16.23 -15.21
N VAL A 18 -12.39 -15.23 -14.69
CA VAL A 18 -10.92 -15.26 -14.61
C VAL A 18 -10.43 -14.75 -13.26
N VAL A 19 -9.51 -15.50 -12.66
CA VAL A 19 -8.70 -15.05 -11.52
C VAL A 19 -7.25 -14.98 -11.98
N ALA A 20 -6.65 -13.79 -11.95
CA ALA A 20 -5.27 -13.56 -12.36
C ALA A 20 -4.42 -13.07 -11.18
N ILE A 21 -3.43 -13.86 -10.79
CA ILE A 21 -2.46 -13.51 -9.74
C ILE A 21 -1.06 -13.45 -10.33
N SER A 22 -0.45 -12.26 -10.30
CA SER A 22 0.87 -12.03 -10.89
C SER A 22 1.63 -10.93 -10.18
N TYR A 23 2.95 -10.85 -10.39
CA TYR A 23 3.76 -9.75 -9.88
C TYR A 23 3.32 -8.36 -10.39
N GLN A 24 2.62 -8.33 -11.51
CA GLN A 24 2.02 -7.15 -12.13
C GLN A 24 0.49 -7.14 -12.00
N GLY A 25 -0.05 -7.86 -11.03
CA GLY A 25 -1.50 -8.00 -10.82
C GLY A 25 -2.23 -6.70 -10.50
N ASN A 26 -1.49 -5.63 -10.22
CA ASN A 26 -2.02 -4.27 -10.08
C ASN A 26 -2.03 -3.46 -11.40
N ASP A 27 -1.63 -4.06 -12.54
CA ASP A 27 -1.67 -3.40 -13.85
C ASP A 27 -3.03 -3.60 -14.51
N PRO A 28 -3.80 -2.53 -14.77
CA PRO A 28 -5.09 -2.61 -15.45
C PRO A 28 -5.04 -3.17 -16.87
N PHE A 29 -3.86 -3.24 -17.49
CA PHE A 29 -3.68 -3.84 -18.82
C PHE A 29 -4.06 -5.34 -18.86
N ILE A 30 -4.08 -6.02 -17.73
CA ILE A 30 -4.52 -7.42 -17.66
C ILE A 30 -5.96 -7.57 -18.14
N TYR A 31 -6.83 -6.59 -17.86
CA TYR A 31 -8.28 -6.70 -18.16
C TYR A 31 -8.83 -5.62 -19.10
N ILE A 32 -8.26 -4.40 -19.15
CA ILE A 32 -8.80 -3.32 -19.98
C ILE A 32 -8.86 -3.70 -21.47
N PRO A 33 -7.76 -4.13 -22.14
CA PRO A 33 -7.82 -4.42 -23.56
C PRO A 33 -8.83 -5.50 -23.94
N PRO A 34 -8.90 -6.69 -23.29
CA PRO A 34 -9.85 -7.70 -23.66
C PRO A 34 -11.32 -7.32 -23.33
N VAL A 35 -11.57 -6.59 -22.23
CA VAL A 35 -12.92 -6.08 -21.91
C VAL A 35 -13.36 -5.06 -22.97
N LEU A 36 -12.51 -4.11 -23.35
CA LEU A 36 -12.82 -3.14 -24.40
C LEU A 36 -13.05 -3.82 -25.74
N THR A 37 -12.25 -4.84 -26.09
CA THR A 37 -12.45 -5.63 -27.32
C THR A 37 -13.82 -6.29 -27.33
N PHE A 38 -14.22 -6.92 -26.22
CA PHE A 38 -15.53 -7.51 -26.06
C PHE A 38 -16.65 -6.46 -26.21
N LEU A 39 -16.52 -5.31 -25.53
CA LEU A 39 -17.50 -4.21 -25.58
C LEU A 39 -17.64 -3.58 -26.98
N GLN A 40 -16.65 -3.71 -27.84
CA GLN A 40 -16.70 -3.22 -29.21
C GLN A 40 -17.41 -4.18 -30.19
N LEU A 41 -17.50 -5.46 -29.86
CA LEU A 41 -18.20 -6.48 -30.66
C LEU A 41 -19.71 -6.32 -30.48
N LYS A 42 -20.35 -5.43 -31.26
CA LYS A 42 -21.78 -5.05 -31.19
C LYS A 42 -22.77 -6.24 -31.18
N SER A 43 -22.37 -7.41 -31.64
CA SER A 43 -23.25 -8.59 -31.72
C SER A 43 -23.73 -9.09 -30.35
N CYS A 44 -22.95 -8.89 -29.30
CA CYS A 44 -23.27 -9.35 -27.95
C CYS A 44 -24.38 -8.54 -27.25
N TYR A 45 -24.69 -7.32 -27.75
CA TYR A 45 -25.58 -6.38 -27.03
C TYR A 45 -26.95 -6.18 -27.66
N LYS A 46 -27.22 -6.79 -28.81
CA LYS A 46 -28.51 -6.61 -29.51
C LYS A 46 -29.71 -7.08 -28.71
N ALA A 47 -29.52 -8.02 -27.80
CA ALA A 47 -30.56 -8.61 -26.95
C ALA A 47 -30.70 -7.93 -25.58
N LEU A 48 -29.80 -6.98 -25.22
CA LEU A 48 -29.85 -6.34 -23.92
C LEU A 48 -30.90 -5.23 -23.86
N PRO A 49 -31.55 -5.04 -22.69
CA PRO A 49 -32.48 -3.92 -22.49
C PRO A 49 -31.84 -2.58 -22.83
N ASN A 50 -32.57 -1.71 -23.54
CA ASN A 50 -32.06 -0.41 -23.93
C ASN A 50 -31.83 0.49 -22.70
N LYS A 51 -30.60 0.97 -22.52
CA LYS A 51 -30.22 2.14 -21.71
C LYS A 51 -30.29 2.05 -20.16
N ASN A 52 -30.39 0.89 -19.55
CA ASN A 52 -30.42 0.78 -18.08
C ASN A 52 -29.16 0.13 -17.52
N GLY A 53 -28.25 0.94 -16.96
CA GLY A 53 -27.03 0.50 -16.30
C GLY A 53 -25.83 0.21 -17.21
N PRO A 54 -24.64 -0.02 -16.62
CA PRO A 54 -23.40 -0.28 -17.34
C PRO A 54 -23.31 -1.69 -17.91
N LEU A 55 -22.46 -1.88 -18.91
CA LEU A 55 -22.05 -3.17 -19.45
C LEU A 55 -20.82 -3.74 -18.71
N ALA A 56 -19.96 -2.85 -18.21
CA ALA A 56 -18.82 -3.21 -17.39
C ALA A 56 -18.76 -2.35 -16.12
N LEU A 57 -18.45 -2.97 -15.01
CA LEU A 57 -18.22 -2.31 -13.72
C LEU A 57 -16.86 -2.72 -13.22
N ILE A 58 -16.00 -1.72 -12.94
CA ILE A 58 -14.65 -1.92 -12.41
C ILE A 58 -14.62 -1.43 -10.97
N LEU A 59 -14.42 -2.34 -10.05
CA LEU A 59 -14.33 -2.08 -8.63
C LEU A 59 -12.87 -1.94 -8.21
N CYS A 60 -12.48 -0.75 -7.81
CA CYS A 60 -11.12 -0.41 -7.39
C CYS A 60 -11.05 -0.25 -5.87
N PRO A 61 -9.89 -0.54 -5.23
CA PRO A 61 -9.76 -0.47 -3.78
C PRO A 61 -9.90 0.95 -3.19
N GLY A 62 -9.65 1.98 -4.00
CA GLY A 62 -9.75 3.37 -3.56
C GLY A 62 -9.77 4.35 -4.73
N TRP A 63 -10.01 5.64 -4.41
CA TRP A 63 -10.22 6.68 -5.40
C TRP A 63 -9.02 6.89 -6.34
N LYS A 64 -7.79 6.77 -5.85
CA LYS A 64 -6.57 6.93 -6.67
C LYS A 64 -6.49 5.90 -7.79
N LYS A 65 -6.75 4.64 -7.45
CA LYS A 65 -6.76 3.57 -8.43
C LYS A 65 -7.91 3.72 -9.41
N ALA A 66 -9.07 4.10 -8.93
CA ALA A 66 -10.25 4.34 -9.77
C ALA A 66 -10.00 5.48 -10.78
N GLU A 67 -9.38 6.58 -10.35
CA GLU A 67 -9.00 7.68 -11.24
C GLU A 67 -7.99 7.25 -12.31
N LEU A 68 -6.95 6.49 -11.92
CA LEU A 68 -5.96 5.95 -12.86
C LEU A 68 -6.62 5.07 -13.93
N VAL A 69 -7.48 4.14 -13.53
CA VAL A 69 -8.20 3.25 -14.45
C VAL A 69 -9.10 4.05 -15.39
N PHE A 70 -9.80 5.05 -14.85
CA PHE A 70 -10.69 5.91 -15.64
C PHE A 70 -9.93 6.73 -16.69
N GLU A 71 -8.79 7.33 -16.35
CA GLU A 71 -7.96 8.07 -17.30
C GLU A 71 -7.36 7.16 -18.39
N LEU A 72 -6.99 5.92 -18.03
CA LEU A 72 -6.60 4.92 -19.00
C LEU A 72 -7.74 4.60 -19.97
N LEU A 73 -8.94 4.35 -19.49
CA LEU A 73 -10.12 4.09 -20.34
C LEU A 73 -10.39 5.24 -21.31
N LYS A 74 -10.36 6.49 -20.86
CA LYS A 74 -10.49 7.67 -21.72
C LYS A 74 -9.41 7.74 -22.82
N THR A 75 -8.19 7.33 -22.48
CA THR A 75 -7.08 7.33 -23.44
C THR A 75 -7.32 6.32 -24.57
N TYR A 76 -7.88 5.15 -24.24
CA TYR A 76 -8.23 4.11 -25.22
C TYR A 76 -9.49 4.46 -26.01
N GLU A 77 -10.47 5.15 -25.40
CA GLU A 77 -11.68 5.58 -26.07
C GLU A 77 -11.41 6.47 -27.29
N ARG A 78 -10.38 7.32 -27.25
CA ARG A 78 -10.00 8.22 -28.35
C ARG A 78 -9.66 7.49 -29.66
N ARG A 79 -9.36 6.20 -29.61
CA ARG A 79 -8.93 5.38 -30.75
C ARG A 79 -10.00 4.42 -31.25
N SER A 80 -11.17 4.36 -30.60
CA SER A 80 -12.21 3.38 -30.86
C SER A 80 -13.61 4.00 -30.75
N ARG A 81 -14.66 3.18 -30.80
CA ARG A 81 -16.04 3.61 -30.51
C ARG A 81 -16.11 4.23 -29.11
N ARG A 82 -16.83 5.36 -29.00
CA ARG A 82 -17.10 6.00 -27.70
C ARG A 82 -17.88 5.04 -26.77
N LEU A 83 -17.29 4.73 -25.61
CA LEU A 83 -17.83 3.80 -24.61
C LEU A 83 -18.37 4.51 -23.36
N HIS A 84 -18.30 5.86 -23.32
CA HIS A 84 -18.77 6.71 -22.23
C HIS A 84 -18.46 6.17 -20.82
N PRO A 85 -17.18 5.99 -20.47
CA PRO A 85 -16.81 5.58 -19.12
C PRO A 85 -17.15 6.69 -18.12
N ILE A 86 -17.63 6.30 -16.94
CA ILE A 86 -17.94 7.23 -15.84
C ILE A 86 -17.14 6.81 -14.62
N LEU A 87 -16.50 7.78 -13.97
CA LEU A 87 -15.90 7.63 -12.64
C LEU A 87 -16.92 8.05 -11.59
N ILE A 88 -17.21 7.17 -10.66
CA ILE A 88 -18.13 7.43 -9.55
C ILE A 88 -17.39 7.27 -8.23
N ILE A 89 -17.06 8.39 -7.60
CA ILE A 89 -16.58 8.48 -6.23
C ILE A 89 -17.56 9.38 -5.49
N LEU A 90 -18.45 8.76 -4.70
CA LEU A 90 -19.57 9.47 -4.09
C LEU A 90 -19.18 10.19 -2.81
N GLY A 91 -19.23 11.52 -2.86
CA GLY A 91 -19.48 12.34 -1.69
C GLY A 91 -20.98 12.36 -1.33
N GLN A 92 -21.35 12.89 -0.16
CA GLN A 92 -22.75 13.05 0.23
C GLN A 92 -23.50 14.01 -0.71
N ASN A 93 -24.77 13.71 -0.94
CA ASN A 93 -25.70 14.49 -1.74
C ASN A 93 -25.35 14.59 -3.24
N LYS A 94 -24.46 13.76 -3.76
CA LYS A 94 -24.16 13.67 -5.20
C LYS A 94 -24.92 12.53 -5.90
N GLU A 95 -25.62 11.68 -5.15
CA GLU A 95 -26.28 10.47 -5.64
C GLU A 95 -27.29 10.77 -6.76
N ALA A 96 -28.12 11.81 -6.59
CA ALA A 96 -29.11 12.21 -7.57
C ALA A 96 -28.49 12.73 -8.88
N ALA A 97 -27.40 13.50 -8.78
CA ALA A 97 -26.70 14.03 -9.94
C ALA A 97 -25.94 12.95 -10.72
N GLU A 98 -25.34 12.00 -10.00
CA GLU A 98 -24.64 10.85 -10.61
C GLU A 98 -25.62 9.86 -11.24
N SER A 99 -26.84 9.71 -10.70
CA SER A 99 -27.91 8.90 -11.25
C SER A 99 -28.26 9.25 -12.70
N VAL A 100 -28.29 10.53 -13.02
CA VAL A 100 -28.56 11.01 -14.38
C VAL A 100 -27.43 10.62 -15.34
N LYS A 101 -26.19 10.62 -14.87
CA LYS A 101 -25.02 10.23 -15.66
C LYS A 101 -24.96 8.73 -15.95
N ILE A 102 -25.50 7.90 -15.05
CA ILE A 102 -25.54 6.43 -15.20
C ILE A 102 -26.42 6.02 -16.38
N GLN A 103 -27.46 6.80 -16.70
CA GLN A 103 -28.31 6.53 -17.84
C GLN A 103 -27.53 6.73 -19.15
N GLY A 104 -27.12 5.61 -19.76
CA GLY A 104 -26.42 5.59 -21.05
C GLY A 104 -24.91 5.40 -20.94
N CYS A 105 -24.33 5.24 -19.74
CA CYS A 105 -22.95 4.81 -19.59
C CYS A 105 -22.80 3.32 -19.95
N GLU A 106 -21.64 2.97 -20.47
CA GLU A 106 -21.29 1.58 -20.77
C GLU A 106 -20.28 1.01 -19.77
N ILE A 107 -19.48 1.85 -19.13
CA ILE A 107 -18.48 1.46 -18.14
C ILE A 107 -18.59 2.36 -16.91
N ILE A 108 -18.62 1.74 -15.73
CA ILE A 108 -18.49 2.43 -14.44
C ILE A 108 -17.19 2.01 -13.77
N VAL A 109 -16.40 2.98 -13.32
CA VAL A 109 -15.26 2.78 -12.43
C VAL A 109 -15.61 3.38 -11.07
N THR A 110 -15.48 2.59 -9.99
CA THR A 110 -15.94 3.01 -8.68
C THR A 110 -15.20 2.28 -7.55
N THR A 111 -15.55 2.62 -6.31
CA THR A 111 -15.05 1.97 -5.09
C THR A 111 -16.17 1.25 -4.34
N PRO A 112 -15.87 0.30 -3.43
CA PRO A 112 -16.90 -0.45 -2.69
C PRO A 112 -17.88 0.44 -1.95
N CYS A 113 -17.41 1.42 -1.19
CA CYS A 113 -18.28 2.35 -0.47
C CYS A 113 -19.19 3.16 -1.40
N SER A 114 -18.64 3.69 -2.48
CA SER A 114 -19.39 4.48 -3.46
C SER A 114 -20.47 3.65 -4.15
N LEU A 115 -20.14 2.40 -4.51
CA LEU A 115 -21.10 1.51 -5.17
C LEU A 115 -22.25 1.11 -4.25
N LEU A 116 -21.99 0.78 -2.99
CA LEU A 116 -23.04 0.43 -2.03
C LEU A 116 -24.03 1.57 -1.82
N ARG A 117 -23.55 2.82 -1.73
CA ARG A 117 -24.41 4.01 -1.65
C ARG A 117 -25.32 4.15 -2.89
N LEU A 118 -24.81 3.80 -4.07
CA LEU A 118 -25.63 3.79 -5.29
C LEU A 118 -26.74 2.75 -5.24
N PHE A 119 -26.52 1.57 -4.64
CA PHE A 119 -27.54 0.52 -4.55
C PHE A 119 -28.75 0.94 -3.73
N ASP A 120 -28.57 1.73 -2.69
CA ASP A 120 -29.68 2.25 -1.87
C ASP A 120 -30.67 3.08 -2.70
N HIS A 121 -30.22 3.60 -3.85
CA HIS A 121 -31.01 4.46 -4.74
C HIS A 121 -31.33 3.82 -6.11
N HIS A 122 -30.57 2.76 -6.54
CA HIS A 122 -30.65 2.23 -7.90
C HIS A 122 -30.48 0.72 -8.00
N GLY A 123 -31.57 -0.06 -7.78
CA GLY A 123 -31.57 -1.52 -7.89
C GLY A 123 -31.33 -2.11 -9.29
N PHE A 124 -31.19 -1.30 -10.34
CA PHE A 124 -31.07 -1.73 -11.73
C PHE A 124 -29.65 -1.75 -12.31
N LEU A 125 -28.64 -1.39 -11.55
CA LEU A 125 -27.23 -1.28 -12.01
C LEU A 125 -26.69 -2.55 -12.67
N PHE A 126 -27.18 -3.71 -12.29
CA PHE A 126 -26.66 -5.00 -12.78
C PHE A 126 -27.50 -5.64 -13.91
N CYS A 127 -28.63 -5.04 -14.31
CA CYS A 127 -29.52 -5.65 -15.32
C CYS A 127 -28.86 -5.89 -16.68
N ARG A 128 -27.84 -5.11 -17.03
CA ARG A 128 -27.10 -5.21 -18.30
C ARG A 128 -25.65 -5.61 -18.10
N LEU A 129 -25.20 -5.84 -16.88
CA LEU A 129 -23.80 -6.04 -16.56
C LEU A 129 -23.28 -7.34 -17.16
N CYS A 130 -22.28 -7.20 -18.06
CA CYS A 130 -21.57 -8.33 -18.66
C CYS A 130 -20.25 -8.62 -17.93
N HIS A 131 -19.58 -7.57 -17.45
CA HIS A 131 -18.26 -7.69 -16.83
C HIS A 131 -18.24 -7.01 -15.45
N LEU A 132 -17.95 -7.78 -14.43
CA LEU A 132 -17.60 -7.28 -13.10
C LEU A 132 -16.12 -7.50 -12.87
N VAL A 133 -15.35 -6.43 -12.80
CA VAL A 133 -13.89 -6.46 -12.55
C VAL A 133 -13.61 -6.10 -11.11
N LEU A 134 -12.85 -6.93 -10.41
CA LEU A 134 -12.31 -6.71 -9.08
C LEU A 134 -10.81 -6.46 -9.22
N ASP A 135 -10.39 -5.20 -9.10
CA ASP A 135 -8.99 -4.77 -9.27
C ASP A 135 -8.26 -4.70 -7.93
N GLU A 136 -7.01 -5.16 -7.88
CA GLU A 136 -6.22 -5.31 -6.64
C GLU A 136 -6.98 -6.08 -5.54
N ILE A 137 -7.38 -7.29 -5.88
CA ILE A 137 -8.28 -8.14 -5.08
C ILE A 137 -7.76 -8.40 -3.66
N GLU A 138 -6.43 -8.45 -3.46
CA GLU A 138 -5.83 -8.58 -2.13
C GLU A 138 -6.09 -7.36 -1.25
N VAL A 139 -6.15 -6.16 -1.83
CA VAL A 139 -6.46 -4.92 -1.09
C VAL A 139 -7.96 -4.84 -0.83
N LEU A 140 -8.77 -5.12 -1.84
CA LEU A 140 -10.24 -5.17 -1.70
C LEU A 140 -10.67 -6.12 -0.57
N PHE A 141 -10.08 -7.30 -0.48
CA PHE A 141 -10.43 -8.27 0.56
C PHE A 141 -9.75 -8.04 1.90
N SER A 142 -8.64 -7.30 1.97
CA SER A 142 -8.05 -6.98 3.28
C SER A 142 -8.85 -5.92 4.03
N ASP A 143 -9.31 -4.91 3.31
CA ASP A 143 -9.81 -3.69 3.90
C ASP A 143 -11.34 -3.54 3.80
N THR A 144 -11.95 -4.11 2.75
CA THR A 144 -13.39 -3.93 2.41
C THR A 144 -14.08 -5.24 2.03
N ALA A 145 -13.64 -6.37 2.61
CA ALA A 145 -14.17 -7.70 2.26
C ALA A 145 -15.70 -7.81 2.40
N GLU A 146 -16.26 -7.29 3.49
CA GLU A 146 -17.71 -7.34 3.73
C GLU A 146 -18.49 -6.56 2.66
N GLN A 147 -18.02 -5.37 2.30
CA GLN A 147 -18.61 -4.55 1.26
C GLN A 147 -18.53 -5.24 -0.10
N VAL A 148 -17.37 -5.82 -0.44
CA VAL A 148 -17.19 -6.55 -1.70
C VAL A 148 -18.12 -7.76 -1.77
N PHE A 149 -18.25 -8.55 -0.71
CA PHE A 149 -19.17 -9.67 -0.68
C PHE A 149 -20.63 -9.23 -0.73
N ALA A 150 -21.01 -8.13 -0.10
CA ALA A 150 -22.35 -7.57 -0.24
C ALA A 150 -22.64 -7.18 -1.71
N ILE A 151 -21.68 -6.56 -2.40
CA ILE A 151 -21.81 -6.24 -3.84
C ILE A 151 -21.96 -7.50 -4.69
N LEU A 152 -21.18 -8.54 -4.41
CA LEU A 152 -21.27 -9.83 -5.09
C LEU A 152 -22.62 -10.52 -4.85
N ASP A 153 -23.18 -10.41 -3.65
CA ASP A 153 -24.52 -10.91 -3.34
C ASP A 153 -25.62 -10.16 -4.13
N TYR A 154 -25.51 -8.84 -4.26
CA TYR A 154 -26.39 -8.06 -5.15
C TYR A 154 -26.24 -8.49 -6.60
N TYR A 155 -25.01 -8.70 -7.08
CA TYR A 155 -24.74 -9.18 -8.43
C TYR A 155 -25.35 -10.56 -8.70
N LYS A 156 -25.23 -11.48 -7.74
CA LYS A 156 -25.79 -12.84 -7.84
C LYS A 156 -27.31 -12.87 -7.88
N LYS A 157 -27.97 -11.93 -7.17
CA LYS A 157 -29.43 -11.79 -7.08
C LYS A 157 -30.03 -11.01 -8.25
N ALA A 158 -29.22 -10.30 -9.03
CA ALA A 158 -29.69 -9.49 -10.13
C ALA A 158 -30.36 -10.37 -11.21
N PRO A 159 -31.43 -9.87 -11.88
CA PRO A 159 -32.06 -10.58 -12.97
C PRO A 159 -31.05 -10.88 -14.07
N LYS A 160 -30.88 -12.16 -14.39
CA LYS A 160 -29.98 -12.60 -15.44
C LYS A 160 -30.70 -12.48 -16.80
N CYS A 161 -30.05 -11.80 -17.73
CA CYS A 161 -30.49 -11.81 -19.11
C CYS A 161 -30.00 -13.12 -19.78
N GLU A 162 -30.86 -13.93 -20.31
CA GLU A 162 -30.55 -15.26 -20.91
C GLU A 162 -29.49 -15.18 -22.03
N TYR A 163 -29.33 -14.00 -22.65
CA TYR A 163 -28.44 -13.79 -23.78
C TYR A 163 -27.20 -12.96 -23.45
N SER A 164 -26.98 -12.65 -22.16
CA SER A 164 -25.82 -11.83 -21.73
C SER A 164 -24.81 -12.70 -21.00
N PRO A 165 -23.58 -12.82 -21.51
CA PRO A 165 -22.52 -13.47 -20.74
C PRO A 165 -22.22 -12.61 -19.50
N GLN A 166 -22.36 -13.21 -18.33
CA GLN A 166 -21.95 -12.59 -17.09
C GLN A 166 -20.58 -13.12 -16.70
N GLN A 167 -19.64 -12.23 -16.48
CA GLN A 167 -18.23 -12.57 -16.22
C GLN A 167 -17.73 -11.81 -15.00
N ILE A 168 -17.02 -12.51 -14.12
CA ILE A 168 -16.25 -11.91 -13.04
C ILE A 168 -14.75 -12.02 -13.40
N ILE A 169 -14.05 -10.90 -13.34
CA ILE A 169 -12.60 -10.83 -13.56
C ILE A 169 -11.97 -10.31 -12.27
N ALA A 170 -11.15 -11.13 -11.62
CA ALA A 170 -10.46 -10.77 -10.39
C ALA A 170 -8.95 -10.75 -10.62
N VAL A 171 -8.30 -9.60 -10.37
CA VAL A 171 -6.87 -9.43 -10.61
C VAL A 171 -6.16 -8.96 -9.36
N GLY A 172 -4.95 -9.46 -9.10
CA GLY A 172 -4.17 -9.09 -7.93
C GLY A 172 -2.76 -9.66 -7.91
N ILE A 173 -2.03 -9.32 -6.86
CA ILE A 173 -0.63 -9.71 -6.67
C ILE A 173 -0.51 -10.94 -5.76
N HIS A 174 -1.44 -11.11 -4.83
CA HIS A 174 -1.36 -12.14 -3.80
C HIS A 174 -2.63 -12.99 -3.71
N TRP A 175 -2.43 -14.29 -3.56
CA TRP A 175 -3.50 -15.22 -3.23
C TRP A 175 -3.92 -15.07 -1.77
N ASN A 176 -5.23 -15.19 -1.49
CA ASN A 176 -5.77 -15.22 -0.13
C ASN A 176 -7.03 -16.09 -0.02
N LYS A 177 -7.47 -16.40 1.20
CA LYS A 177 -8.63 -17.25 1.48
C LYS A 177 -9.96 -16.74 0.88
N HIS A 178 -10.12 -15.43 0.76
CA HIS A 178 -11.34 -14.83 0.21
C HIS A 178 -11.50 -15.12 -1.29
N ILE A 179 -10.37 -15.32 -2.01
CA ILE A 179 -10.40 -15.72 -3.43
C ILE A 179 -11.03 -17.12 -3.57
N ALA A 180 -10.71 -18.04 -2.68
CA ALA A 180 -11.32 -19.37 -2.68
C ALA A 180 -12.85 -19.31 -2.46
N ARG A 181 -13.30 -18.41 -1.57
CA ARG A 181 -14.73 -18.14 -1.37
C ARG A 181 -15.38 -17.50 -2.61
N LEU A 182 -14.72 -16.50 -3.21
CA LEU A 182 -15.18 -15.88 -4.47
C LEU A 182 -15.41 -16.92 -5.55
N ILE A 183 -14.44 -17.81 -5.77
CA ILE A 183 -14.54 -18.87 -6.78
C ILE A 183 -15.69 -19.83 -6.49
N LYS A 184 -15.82 -20.31 -5.25
CA LYS A 184 -16.85 -21.30 -4.87
C LYS A 184 -18.27 -20.76 -4.93
N GLU A 185 -18.47 -19.51 -4.50
CA GLU A 185 -19.82 -18.96 -4.30
C GLU A 185 -20.32 -18.12 -5.46
N PHE A 186 -19.44 -17.51 -6.26
CA PHE A 186 -19.81 -16.47 -7.23
C PHE A 186 -19.34 -16.71 -8.66
N MET A 187 -18.29 -17.51 -8.88
CA MET A 187 -17.74 -17.78 -10.20
C MET A 187 -18.19 -19.13 -10.75
N ASN A 188 -18.21 -19.26 -12.08
CA ASN A 188 -18.55 -20.49 -12.78
C ASN A 188 -17.34 -21.03 -13.52
N ASP A 189 -16.70 -22.08 -12.99
CA ASP A 189 -15.52 -22.75 -13.52
C ASP A 189 -14.45 -21.77 -14.07
N PRO A 190 -13.90 -20.90 -13.22
CA PRO A 190 -13.03 -19.82 -13.66
C PRO A 190 -11.66 -20.33 -14.14
N TYR A 191 -11.09 -19.61 -15.09
CA TYR A 191 -9.68 -19.73 -15.42
C TYR A 191 -8.84 -19.09 -14.31
N VAL A 192 -8.04 -19.91 -13.61
CA VAL A 192 -7.12 -19.46 -12.58
C VAL A 192 -5.72 -19.36 -13.18
N VAL A 193 -5.23 -18.14 -13.39
CA VAL A 193 -3.92 -17.84 -13.96
C VAL A 193 -3.02 -17.28 -12.87
N ILE A 194 -2.03 -18.07 -12.43
CA ILE A 194 -1.08 -17.65 -11.40
C ILE A 194 0.33 -17.70 -11.99
N THR A 195 0.93 -16.53 -12.23
CA THR A 195 2.29 -16.40 -12.76
C THR A 195 3.33 -16.02 -11.72
N ALA A 196 2.89 -15.66 -10.50
CA ALA A 196 3.73 -15.54 -9.32
C ALA A 196 3.87 -16.93 -8.68
N MET A 197 5.03 -17.57 -8.84
CA MET A 197 5.21 -18.98 -8.49
C MET A 197 5.05 -19.26 -6.99
N GLU A 198 5.43 -18.34 -6.12
CA GLU A 198 5.20 -18.44 -4.68
C GLU A 198 3.70 -18.42 -4.33
N GLU A 199 2.89 -17.69 -5.08
CA GLU A 199 1.43 -17.68 -4.91
C GLU A 199 0.80 -18.94 -5.51
N ALA A 200 1.38 -19.48 -6.61
CA ALA A 200 0.97 -20.76 -7.17
C ALA A 200 1.16 -21.91 -6.18
N SER A 201 2.21 -21.89 -5.37
CA SER A 201 2.43 -22.91 -4.33
C SER A 201 1.40 -22.83 -3.20
N ILE A 202 0.92 -21.62 -2.85
CA ILE A 202 -0.18 -21.46 -1.88
C ILE A 202 -1.47 -22.04 -2.46
N TYR A 203 -1.81 -21.69 -3.70
CA TYR A 203 -2.96 -22.27 -4.41
C TYR A 203 -2.84 -23.79 -4.55
N GLY A 204 -1.63 -24.29 -4.84
CA GLY A 204 -1.29 -25.70 -4.96
C GLY A 204 -1.22 -26.46 -3.62
N ASN A 205 -1.57 -25.81 -2.52
CA ASN A 205 -1.63 -26.40 -1.18
C ASN A 205 -0.28 -27.02 -0.71
N VAL A 206 0.84 -26.42 -1.12
CA VAL A 206 2.17 -26.83 -0.67
C VAL A 206 2.33 -26.49 0.81
N GLN A 207 2.71 -27.48 1.60
CA GLN A 207 3.00 -27.28 3.03
C GLN A 207 4.28 -26.44 3.18
N GLN A 208 4.16 -25.29 3.82
CA GLN A 208 5.29 -24.42 4.11
C GLN A 208 5.78 -24.63 5.54
N VAL A 209 7.05 -24.97 5.70
CA VAL A 209 7.68 -25.19 7.00
C VAL A 209 8.88 -24.26 7.14
N VAL A 210 8.98 -23.56 8.25
CA VAL A 210 10.18 -22.78 8.60
C VAL A 210 10.85 -23.41 9.81
N GLN A 211 12.10 -23.76 9.63
CA GLN A 211 12.92 -24.37 10.69
C GLN A 211 14.03 -23.38 11.11
N PRO A 212 13.86 -22.69 12.23
CA PRO A 212 14.92 -21.84 12.79
C PRO A 212 16.08 -22.68 13.30
N CYS A 213 17.31 -22.32 12.92
CA CYS A 213 18.54 -22.99 13.36
C CYS A 213 19.72 -22.01 13.37
N THR A 214 20.82 -22.40 13.99
CA THR A 214 22.10 -21.69 13.84
C THR A 214 22.82 -22.15 12.56
N ASP A 215 23.76 -21.35 12.05
CA ASP A 215 24.52 -21.72 10.85
C ASP A 215 25.32 -23.04 11.05
N SER A 216 25.81 -23.27 12.24
CA SER A 216 26.52 -24.51 12.60
C SER A 216 25.62 -25.75 12.67
N GLU A 217 24.35 -25.58 13.00
CA GLU A 217 23.37 -26.66 13.11
C GLU A 217 22.67 -26.99 11.81
N ARG A 218 22.77 -26.15 10.75
CA ARG A 218 22.03 -26.34 9.49
C ARG A 218 22.11 -27.75 8.93
N THR A 219 23.32 -28.33 8.89
CA THR A 219 23.53 -29.68 8.36
C THR A 219 22.87 -30.74 9.24
N ALA A 220 22.97 -30.65 10.57
CA ALA A 220 22.33 -31.58 11.48
C ALA A 220 20.79 -31.48 11.39
N VAL A 221 20.25 -30.27 11.27
CA VAL A 221 18.81 -30.04 11.07
C VAL A 221 18.36 -30.62 9.73
N LEU A 222 19.14 -30.42 8.66
CA LEU A 222 18.86 -31.01 7.35
C LEU A 222 18.77 -32.54 7.45
N LEU A 223 19.74 -33.20 8.07
CA LEU A 223 19.73 -34.64 8.23
C LEU A 223 18.53 -35.15 9.02
N LYS A 224 18.11 -34.42 10.07
CA LYS A 224 16.89 -34.71 10.81
C LYS A 224 15.62 -34.59 9.98
N ILE A 225 15.54 -33.58 9.08
CA ILE A 225 14.42 -33.42 8.15
C ILE A 225 14.37 -34.56 7.14
N LEU A 226 15.52 -35.06 6.73
CA LEU A 226 15.68 -36.17 5.78
C LEU A 226 15.61 -37.55 6.41
N ASP A 227 15.37 -37.64 7.72
CA ASP A 227 15.11 -38.92 8.43
C ASP A 227 13.66 -39.36 8.12
N PHE A 228 13.49 -39.91 6.93
CA PHE A 228 12.19 -40.37 6.45
C PHE A 228 11.85 -41.72 7.06
N THR A 229 10.85 -41.74 7.89
CA THR A 229 10.30 -43.00 8.50
C THR A 229 9.30 -43.69 7.57
N ASP A 230 8.95 -43.07 6.46
CA ASP A 230 7.88 -43.49 5.57
C ASP A 230 8.38 -44.35 4.40
N ASN A 231 7.67 -45.41 4.09
CA ASN A 231 8.05 -46.37 3.03
C ASN A 231 7.91 -45.85 1.60
N ASN A 232 7.33 -44.67 1.42
CA ASN A 232 7.13 -44.07 0.11
C ASN A 232 8.39 -43.30 -0.36
N VAL A 233 8.79 -43.50 -1.60
CA VAL A 233 9.93 -42.77 -2.21
C VAL A 233 9.68 -41.28 -2.21
N GLN A 234 10.60 -40.53 -1.60
CA GLN A 234 10.63 -39.08 -1.66
C GLN A 234 11.61 -38.59 -2.72
N LYS A 235 11.23 -37.53 -3.44
CA LYS A 235 12.11 -36.81 -4.36
C LYS A 235 12.38 -35.43 -3.78
N VAL A 236 13.57 -35.22 -3.24
CA VAL A 236 13.94 -34.02 -2.50
C VAL A 236 14.97 -33.20 -3.24
N LEU A 237 14.71 -31.90 -3.39
CA LEU A 237 15.70 -30.94 -3.86
C LEU A 237 16.23 -30.13 -2.70
N VAL A 238 17.54 -30.05 -2.57
CA VAL A 238 18.23 -29.23 -1.56
C VAL A 238 18.99 -28.11 -2.27
N PHE A 239 18.56 -26.87 -2.07
CA PHE A 239 19.13 -25.71 -2.72
C PHE A 239 20.19 -25.02 -1.85
N THR A 240 21.36 -24.83 -2.42
CA THR A 240 22.51 -24.14 -1.83
C THR A 240 22.90 -22.93 -2.68
N ASP A 241 23.60 -21.95 -2.10
CA ASP A 241 24.04 -20.73 -2.81
C ASP A 241 25.47 -20.82 -3.37
N SER A 242 26.24 -21.82 -2.94
CA SER A 242 27.61 -22.01 -3.39
C SER A 242 27.96 -23.48 -3.69
N VAL A 243 29.02 -23.66 -4.49
CA VAL A 243 29.55 -25.00 -4.82
C VAL A 243 30.09 -25.70 -3.58
N GLU A 244 30.76 -24.95 -2.70
CA GLU A 244 31.32 -25.44 -1.45
C GLU A 244 30.23 -25.96 -0.52
N GLU A 245 29.13 -25.24 -0.39
CA GLU A 245 27.97 -25.70 0.38
C GLU A 245 27.36 -26.96 -0.23
N ALA A 246 27.21 -27.01 -1.56
CA ALA A 246 26.66 -28.18 -2.24
C ALA A 246 27.52 -29.43 -2.00
N GLU A 247 28.84 -29.30 -2.07
CA GLU A 247 29.78 -30.39 -1.79
C GLU A 247 29.72 -30.82 -0.34
N MET A 248 29.68 -29.88 0.60
CA MET A 248 29.57 -30.14 2.02
C MET A 248 28.28 -30.92 2.35
N VAL A 249 27.15 -30.42 1.85
CA VAL A 249 25.83 -31.05 2.07
C VAL A 249 25.79 -32.43 1.45
N HIS A 250 26.25 -32.61 0.20
CA HIS A 250 26.29 -33.90 -0.46
C HIS A 250 27.16 -34.92 0.29
N LYS A 251 28.30 -34.48 0.85
CA LYS A 251 29.18 -35.33 1.64
C LYS A 251 28.53 -35.80 2.96
N ALA A 252 27.66 -34.94 3.53
CA ALA A 252 26.94 -35.27 4.78
C ALA A 252 25.78 -36.25 4.54
N LEU A 253 25.24 -36.35 3.32
CA LEU A 253 24.10 -37.23 2.98
C LEU A 253 24.48 -38.71 2.74
N LYS A 254 25.39 -39.23 3.49
CA LYS A 254 25.77 -40.66 3.39
C LYS A 254 24.86 -41.52 4.28
N SER A 255 23.85 -42.15 3.67
CA SER A 255 22.92 -43.07 4.35
C SER A 255 22.50 -44.19 3.39
N ASP A 256 22.20 -45.36 3.89
CA ASP A 256 21.74 -46.51 3.08
C ASP A 256 20.31 -46.27 2.50
N THR A 257 19.53 -45.38 3.11
CA THR A 257 18.16 -45.06 2.70
C THR A 257 18.07 -43.86 1.72
N VAL A 258 19.18 -43.13 1.51
CA VAL A 258 19.23 -41.93 0.68
C VAL A 258 20.16 -42.11 -0.50
N PHE A 259 19.61 -42.00 -1.70
CA PHE A 259 20.41 -41.90 -2.92
C PHE A 259 20.72 -40.44 -3.19
N ALA A 260 21.91 -39.98 -2.83
CA ALA A 260 22.33 -38.60 -2.95
C ALA A 260 22.94 -38.29 -4.33
N LEU A 261 22.41 -37.28 -4.99
CA LEU A 261 22.94 -36.69 -6.22
C LEU A 261 23.40 -35.25 -5.93
N LYS A 262 24.35 -34.75 -6.72
CA LYS A 262 24.73 -33.33 -6.70
C LYS A 262 24.84 -32.78 -8.10
N PHE A 263 24.51 -31.51 -8.29
CA PHE A 263 24.64 -30.81 -9.54
C PHE A 263 24.94 -29.33 -9.34
N HIS A 264 26.11 -28.91 -9.78
CA HIS A 264 26.56 -27.51 -9.79
C HIS A 264 27.50 -27.30 -10.99
N LYS A 265 27.80 -26.05 -11.31
CA LYS A 265 28.58 -25.68 -12.53
C LYS A 265 29.94 -26.37 -12.67
N GLU A 266 30.54 -26.84 -11.58
CA GLU A 266 31.85 -27.53 -11.60
C GLU A 266 31.72 -29.07 -11.67
N CYS A 267 30.50 -29.60 -11.72
CA CYS A 267 30.30 -31.04 -11.88
C CYS A 267 30.72 -31.55 -13.22
N LYS A 268 31.46 -32.66 -13.24
CA LYS A 268 31.88 -33.36 -14.46
C LYS A 268 30.72 -34.10 -15.15
N PHE A 269 29.57 -34.29 -14.47
CA PHE A 269 28.43 -35.03 -15.00
C PHE A 269 27.56 -34.13 -15.89
N ASN A 270 27.08 -34.70 -17.01
CA ASN A 270 26.12 -34.05 -17.88
C ASN A 270 24.73 -34.03 -17.16
N PHE A 271 23.95 -32.95 -17.35
CA PHE A 271 22.59 -32.83 -16.86
C PHE A 271 21.69 -34.01 -17.23
N LYS A 272 21.89 -34.64 -18.41
CA LYS A 272 21.16 -35.84 -18.83
C LYS A 272 21.33 -37.01 -17.85
N TYR A 273 22.55 -37.24 -17.39
CA TYR A 273 22.82 -38.28 -16.39
C TYR A 273 22.06 -38.02 -15.08
N ILE A 274 22.06 -36.77 -14.63
CA ILE A 274 21.33 -36.40 -13.39
C ILE A 274 19.83 -36.67 -13.56
N LEU A 275 19.24 -36.26 -14.73
CA LEU A 275 17.83 -36.51 -15.02
C LEU A 275 17.51 -38.00 -15.15
N GLU A 276 18.36 -38.80 -15.76
CA GLU A 276 18.20 -40.26 -15.85
C GLU A 276 18.19 -40.87 -14.42
N GLN A 277 19.10 -40.43 -13.56
CA GLN A 277 19.14 -40.91 -12.19
C GLN A 277 17.96 -40.40 -11.34
N TRP A 278 17.47 -39.20 -11.58
CA TRP A 278 16.30 -38.62 -10.92
C TRP A 278 15.00 -39.35 -11.28
N THR A 279 14.82 -39.68 -12.55
CA THR A 279 13.62 -40.34 -13.08
C THR A 279 13.61 -41.86 -12.88
N LYS A 280 14.77 -42.47 -12.60
CA LYS A 280 14.90 -43.92 -12.44
C LYS A 280 14.05 -44.43 -11.27
N LYS A 281 13.21 -45.43 -11.54
CA LYS A 281 12.45 -46.12 -10.47
C LYS A 281 13.41 -46.82 -9.51
N ARG A 282 13.22 -46.60 -8.22
CA ARG A 282 14.00 -47.15 -7.13
C ARG A 282 13.17 -48.12 -6.31
N HIS A 283 13.85 -48.96 -5.51
CA HIS A 283 13.18 -49.86 -4.55
C HIS A 283 12.39 -49.04 -3.53
N SER A 284 11.33 -49.64 -3.01
CA SER A 284 10.54 -49.05 -1.91
C SER A 284 11.47 -48.70 -0.73
N GLY A 285 11.30 -47.49 -0.19
CA GLY A 285 12.11 -46.99 0.91
C GLY A 285 13.43 -46.28 0.55
N THR A 286 13.83 -46.22 -0.74
CA THR A 286 14.99 -45.42 -1.16
C THR A 286 14.57 -44.01 -1.60
N HIS A 287 15.02 -43.00 -0.87
CA HIS A 287 14.74 -41.61 -1.18
C HIS A 287 15.80 -41.02 -2.13
N VAL A 288 15.37 -40.17 -3.07
CA VAL A 288 16.28 -39.50 -4.00
C VAL A 288 16.46 -38.06 -3.51
N VAL A 289 17.68 -37.67 -3.20
CA VAL A 289 18.03 -36.31 -2.79
C VAL A 289 19.01 -35.71 -3.78
N LEU A 290 18.63 -34.62 -4.42
CA LEU A 290 19.51 -33.88 -5.32
C LEU A 290 19.90 -32.55 -4.67
N VAL A 291 21.18 -32.37 -4.41
CA VAL A 291 21.77 -31.11 -3.95
C VAL A 291 22.21 -30.29 -5.17
N LEU A 292 21.73 -29.05 -5.26
CA LEU A 292 22.02 -28.22 -6.42
C LEU A 292 22.14 -26.72 -6.07
N THR A 293 22.81 -25.99 -6.97
CA THR A 293 22.85 -24.53 -6.96
C THR A 293 21.78 -23.95 -7.88
N ASP A 294 21.32 -22.72 -7.63
CA ASP A 294 20.21 -22.08 -8.35
C ASP A 294 20.44 -21.94 -9.87
N ASP A 295 21.68 -21.71 -10.28
CA ASP A 295 22.08 -21.59 -11.70
C ASP A 295 21.89 -22.89 -12.50
N CYS A 296 21.80 -24.02 -11.81
CA CYS A 296 21.62 -25.34 -12.41
C CYS A 296 20.16 -25.80 -12.51
N MET A 297 19.20 -25.02 -12.00
CA MET A 297 17.80 -25.42 -11.92
C MET A 297 17.12 -25.44 -13.31
N GLN A 298 17.33 -24.40 -14.13
CA GLN A 298 16.68 -24.30 -15.45
C GLN A 298 17.05 -25.41 -16.41
N PRO A 299 18.32 -25.83 -16.56
CA PRO A 299 18.68 -26.94 -17.45
C PRO A 299 18.05 -28.27 -17.09
N LEU A 300 17.75 -28.48 -15.80
CA LEU A 300 17.16 -29.74 -15.30
C LEU A 300 15.65 -29.82 -15.56
N GLY A 301 14.92 -28.70 -15.51
CA GLY A 301 13.47 -28.65 -15.75
C GLY A 301 12.65 -29.60 -14.87
N ILE A 302 13.09 -29.87 -13.64
CA ILE A 302 12.40 -30.76 -12.69
C ILE A 302 11.13 -30.08 -12.21
N THR A 303 10.00 -30.80 -12.24
CA THR A 303 8.68 -30.35 -11.78
C THR A 303 8.00 -31.33 -10.79
N ASP A 304 8.57 -32.51 -10.63
CA ASP A 304 7.99 -33.64 -9.89
C ASP A 304 8.59 -33.87 -8.50
N ALA A 305 9.32 -32.89 -7.95
CA ALA A 305 9.83 -32.96 -6.59
C ALA A 305 8.70 -32.99 -5.57
N THR A 306 8.83 -33.83 -4.53
CA THR A 306 7.87 -33.91 -3.42
C THR A 306 8.25 -33.00 -2.25
N CYS A 307 9.53 -32.66 -2.14
CA CYS A 307 10.05 -31.76 -1.12
C CYS A 307 11.13 -30.85 -1.68
N VAL A 308 11.09 -29.58 -1.30
CA VAL A 308 12.12 -28.59 -1.58
C VAL A 308 12.66 -28.04 -0.27
N ILE A 309 13.97 -28.15 -0.08
CA ILE A 309 14.66 -27.63 1.12
C ILE A 309 15.53 -26.45 0.72
N HIS A 310 15.24 -25.28 1.26
CA HIS A 310 16.04 -24.08 1.11
C HIS A 310 17.14 -24.07 2.17
N PHE A 311 18.24 -24.78 1.88
CA PHE A 311 19.40 -24.82 2.78
C PHE A 311 20.06 -23.44 2.88
N SER A 312 20.21 -22.77 1.75
CA SER A 312 20.59 -21.36 1.69
C SER A 312 19.37 -20.53 1.33
N PHE A 313 19.27 -19.35 1.94
CA PHE A 313 18.08 -18.51 1.80
C PHE A 313 18.00 -17.86 0.39
N PRO A 314 16.91 -18.06 -0.37
CA PRO A 314 16.78 -17.54 -1.73
C PRO A 314 16.37 -16.05 -1.77
N SER A 315 16.66 -15.36 -2.88
CA SER A 315 15.92 -14.15 -3.22
C SER A 315 14.45 -14.47 -3.50
N ARG A 316 13.56 -13.46 -3.46
CA ARG A 316 12.12 -13.68 -3.72
C ARG A 316 11.85 -14.39 -5.05
N ARG A 317 12.55 -13.99 -6.11
CA ARG A 317 12.39 -14.60 -7.44
C ARG A 317 12.84 -16.05 -7.46
N LEU A 318 13.99 -16.33 -6.87
CA LEU A 318 14.53 -17.69 -6.76
C LEU A 318 13.64 -18.59 -5.90
N PHE A 319 13.05 -18.04 -4.84
CA PHE A 319 12.11 -18.78 -4.00
C PHE A 319 10.94 -19.33 -4.80
N GLY A 320 10.27 -18.49 -5.59
CA GLY A 320 9.19 -18.95 -6.48
C GLY A 320 9.65 -19.99 -7.51
N GLN A 321 10.83 -19.79 -8.12
CA GLN A 321 11.40 -20.75 -9.08
C GLN A 321 11.71 -22.10 -8.43
N ARG A 322 12.26 -22.12 -7.21
CA ARG A 322 12.51 -23.35 -6.47
C ARG A 322 11.20 -24.09 -6.16
N LEU A 323 10.14 -23.37 -5.79
CA LEU A 323 8.83 -23.96 -5.53
C LEU A 323 8.19 -24.55 -6.80
N HIS A 324 8.45 -23.98 -7.96
CA HIS A 324 7.97 -24.51 -9.25
C HIS A 324 8.48 -25.94 -9.53
N SER A 325 9.62 -26.33 -8.96
CA SER A 325 10.13 -27.70 -9.08
C SER A 325 9.21 -28.78 -8.49
N MET A 326 8.15 -28.38 -7.78
CA MET A 326 7.11 -29.26 -7.22
C MET A 326 5.77 -29.15 -7.96
N SER A 327 5.71 -28.45 -9.09
CA SER A 327 4.41 -28.07 -9.71
C SER A 327 3.54 -29.28 -10.10
N ASP A 328 4.11 -30.43 -10.44
CA ASP A 328 3.37 -31.65 -10.75
C ASP A 328 2.66 -32.25 -9.51
N ASN A 329 3.13 -31.89 -8.32
CA ASN A 329 2.58 -32.30 -7.03
C ASN A 329 1.66 -31.24 -6.41
N PHE A 330 1.32 -30.17 -7.12
CA PHE A 330 0.36 -29.19 -6.65
C PHE A 330 -1.04 -29.78 -6.68
N SER A 331 -1.77 -29.62 -5.57
CA SER A 331 -3.17 -30.01 -5.46
C SER A 331 -4.05 -28.77 -5.62
N ASN A 332 -5.23 -28.91 -6.26
CA ASN A 332 -6.17 -27.80 -6.34
C ASN A 332 -6.79 -27.54 -4.96
N GLY A 333 -6.34 -26.49 -4.27
CA GLY A 333 -6.83 -26.09 -2.95
C GLY A 333 -8.33 -25.73 -2.88
N ILE A 334 -9.02 -25.56 -4.03
CA ILE A 334 -10.44 -25.17 -4.10
C ILE A 334 -11.33 -26.39 -4.20
N LYS A 335 -10.92 -27.44 -4.88
CA LYS A 335 -11.68 -28.68 -4.97
C LYS A 335 -11.58 -29.42 -3.63
N ASN A 336 -12.65 -29.44 -2.86
CA ASN A 336 -12.74 -30.32 -1.71
C ASN A 336 -12.59 -31.77 -2.22
N SER A 337 -11.51 -32.41 -1.88
CA SER A 337 -11.38 -33.85 -2.04
C SER A 337 -12.36 -34.52 -1.07
N SER A 338 -13.56 -34.82 -1.55
CA SER A 338 -14.56 -35.64 -0.85
C SER A 338 -14.24 -37.12 -0.95
N VAL A 339 -12.99 -37.50 -1.06
CA VAL A 339 -12.54 -38.90 -1.02
C VAL A 339 -11.22 -38.93 -0.28
N ASP A 340 -11.13 -39.76 0.74
CA ASP A 340 -9.98 -40.12 1.57
C ASP A 340 -8.79 -40.67 0.74
N GLN A 341 -8.18 -39.84 -0.09
CA GLN A 341 -6.83 -40.08 -0.55
C GLN A 341 -5.94 -39.16 0.28
N GLU A 342 -5.17 -39.75 1.20
CA GLU A 342 -3.97 -39.16 1.79
C GLU A 342 -2.97 -38.80 0.68
N TYR A 343 -3.33 -37.81 -0.15
CA TYR A 343 -2.36 -37.22 -1.05
C TYR A 343 -1.31 -36.50 -0.21
N ARG A 344 -0.10 -37.01 -0.27
CA ARG A 344 1.06 -36.39 0.35
C ARG A 344 1.18 -34.96 -0.19
N LYS A 345 1.08 -33.99 0.72
CA LYS A 345 1.28 -32.59 0.36
C LYS A 345 2.75 -32.39 0.00
N ALA A 346 3.01 -31.77 -1.14
CA ALA A 346 4.33 -31.25 -1.44
C ALA A 346 4.78 -30.33 -0.30
N THR A 347 6.04 -30.42 0.10
CA THR A 347 6.55 -29.70 1.29
C THR A 347 7.71 -28.79 0.92
N SER A 348 7.67 -27.55 1.35
CA SER A 348 8.76 -26.58 1.25
C SER A 348 9.31 -26.29 2.64
N VAL A 349 10.61 -26.48 2.84
CA VAL A 349 11.27 -26.27 4.13
C VAL A 349 12.31 -25.16 4.01
N ILE A 350 12.18 -24.09 4.79
CA ILE A 350 13.13 -22.98 4.86
C ILE A 350 13.97 -23.14 6.13
N LEU A 351 15.28 -23.29 5.98
CA LEU A 351 16.23 -23.19 7.10
C LEU A 351 16.53 -21.71 7.33
N LEU A 352 16.02 -21.18 8.44
CA LEU A 352 16.16 -19.77 8.79
C LEU A 352 17.24 -19.59 9.86
N THR A 353 18.34 -18.94 9.49
CA THR A 353 19.45 -18.64 10.39
C THR A 353 19.48 -17.16 10.79
N GLU A 354 20.30 -16.81 11.77
CA GLU A 354 20.51 -15.41 12.18
C GLU A 354 20.97 -14.52 11.03
N ASN A 355 21.82 -15.03 10.12
CA ASN A 355 22.29 -14.30 8.94
C ASN A 355 21.17 -13.98 7.94
N SER A 356 20.15 -14.80 7.88
CA SER A 356 18.97 -14.61 7.03
C SER A 356 17.76 -13.98 7.77
N ALA A 357 17.90 -13.66 9.06
CA ALA A 357 16.83 -13.14 9.92
C ALA A 357 16.19 -11.84 9.38
N ARG A 358 16.93 -11.01 8.62
CA ARG A 358 16.40 -9.83 7.91
C ARG A 358 15.19 -10.12 7.02
N HIS A 359 15.02 -11.35 6.57
CA HIS A 359 13.91 -11.80 5.74
C HIS A 359 12.70 -12.30 6.55
N ALA A 360 12.85 -12.48 7.87
CA ALA A 360 11.80 -13.00 8.76
C ALA A 360 10.46 -12.26 8.63
N PRO A 361 10.40 -10.91 8.51
CA PRO A 361 9.12 -10.22 8.32
C PRO A 361 8.40 -10.58 7.01
N GLY A 362 9.13 -10.86 5.93
CA GLY A 362 8.57 -11.30 4.65
C GLY A 362 8.05 -12.73 4.71
N ILE A 363 8.83 -13.61 5.35
CA ILE A 363 8.46 -15.01 5.57
C ILE A 363 7.21 -15.10 6.43
N LEU A 364 7.13 -14.34 7.52
CA LEU A 364 5.95 -14.32 8.40
C LEU A 364 4.68 -13.96 7.63
N GLN A 365 4.73 -12.94 6.77
CA GLN A 365 3.58 -12.58 5.94
C GLN A 365 3.21 -13.67 4.93
N TYR A 366 4.21 -14.33 4.35
CA TYR A 366 3.99 -15.43 3.42
C TYR A 366 3.32 -16.62 4.11
N LEU A 367 3.81 -17.02 5.30
CA LEU A 367 3.22 -18.09 6.10
C LEU A 367 1.77 -17.78 6.51
N HIS A 368 1.48 -16.53 6.90
CA HIS A 368 0.10 -16.12 7.20
C HIS A 368 -0.83 -16.30 6.00
N ARG A 369 -0.38 -15.94 4.77
CA ARG A 369 -1.19 -16.15 3.57
C ARG A 369 -1.34 -17.63 3.20
N ALA A 370 -0.31 -18.43 3.48
CA ALA A 370 -0.30 -19.88 3.27
C ALA A 370 -1.06 -20.65 4.36
N GLU A 371 -1.56 -19.97 5.38
CA GLU A 371 -2.17 -20.59 6.59
C GLU A 371 -1.28 -21.66 7.23
N ALA A 372 0.04 -21.46 7.16
CA ALA A 372 1.04 -22.38 7.66
C ALA A 372 1.36 -22.14 9.14
N GLU A 373 1.92 -23.16 9.80
CA GLU A 373 2.38 -23.07 11.19
C GLU A 373 3.54 -22.08 11.32
N ILE A 374 3.47 -21.21 12.32
CA ILE A 374 4.44 -20.14 12.55
C ILE A 374 5.29 -20.50 13.78
N PRO A 375 6.59 -20.77 13.61
CA PRO A 375 7.48 -21.02 14.73
C PRO A 375 7.64 -19.80 15.65
N PRO A 376 7.64 -19.94 16.98
CA PRO A 376 7.80 -18.81 17.91
C PRO A 376 9.08 -17.97 17.66
N LYS A 377 10.19 -18.61 17.32
CA LYS A 377 11.45 -17.94 16.98
C LYS A 377 11.34 -17.01 15.76
N LEU A 378 10.41 -17.28 14.84
CA LEU A 378 10.20 -16.39 13.67
C LEU A 378 9.61 -15.04 14.11
N HIS A 379 8.73 -15.02 15.11
CA HIS A 379 8.24 -13.77 15.71
C HIS A 379 9.37 -12.98 16.36
N GLU A 380 10.26 -13.65 17.09
CA GLU A 380 11.42 -13.01 17.72
C GLU A 380 12.36 -12.39 16.68
N PHE A 381 12.71 -13.13 15.62
CA PHE A 381 13.53 -12.60 14.52
C PHE A 381 12.85 -11.44 13.80
N THR A 382 11.54 -11.52 13.60
CA THR A 382 10.76 -10.43 12.99
C THR A 382 10.81 -9.16 13.83
N THR A 383 10.59 -9.28 15.14
CA THR A 383 10.63 -8.15 16.07
C THR A 383 12.01 -7.50 16.09
N LYS A 384 13.08 -8.28 16.29
CA LYS A 384 14.47 -7.78 16.28
C LYS A 384 14.83 -7.09 14.97
N THR A 385 14.41 -7.64 13.84
CA THR A 385 14.66 -7.05 12.51
C THR A 385 13.96 -5.70 12.35
N LEU A 386 12.68 -5.64 12.72
CA LEU A 386 11.90 -4.40 12.63
C LEU A 386 12.44 -3.32 13.60
N GLU A 387 12.90 -3.71 14.76
CA GLU A 387 13.56 -2.82 15.72
C GLU A 387 14.85 -2.24 15.16
N ALA A 388 15.72 -3.09 14.62
CA ALA A 388 16.98 -2.65 14.01
C ALA A 388 16.74 -1.72 12.77
N GLU A 389 15.66 -1.94 12.02
CA GLU A 389 15.27 -1.05 10.92
C GLU A 389 14.75 0.30 11.43
N GLU A 390 14.01 0.32 12.52
CA GLU A 390 13.54 1.57 13.15
C GLU A 390 14.71 2.37 13.76
N ASP A 391 15.67 1.70 14.36
CA ASP A 391 16.87 2.36 14.94
C ASP A 391 17.68 3.11 13.87
N LYS A 392 17.74 2.59 12.65
CA LYS A 392 18.38 3.30 11.51
C LYS A 392 17.65 4.59 11.12
N LYS A 393 16.38 4.74 11.52
CA LYS A 393 15.55 5.92 11.21
C LYS A 393 15.52 6.94 12.36
N PHE A 394 16.33 6.75 13.40
CA PHE A 394 16.29 7.53 14.65
C PHE A 394 16.30 9.06 14.44
N SER A 395 17.07 9.56 13.48
CA SER A 395 17.16 11.00 13.13
C SER A 395 16.09 11.48 12.13
N ARG A 396 15.27 10.58 11.61
CA ARG A 396 14.24 10.94 10.62
C ARG A 396 13.01 11.55 11.30
N PRO A 397 12.19 12.34 10.59
CA PRO A 397 10.93 12.84 11.14
C PRO A 397 9.96 11.69 11.46
N LEU A 398 9.03 11.92 12.38
CA LEU A 398 7.94 10.99 12.65
C LEU A 398 7.03 10.85 11.42
N CYS A 399 6.60 9.63 11.13
CA CYS A 399 5.80 9.31 9.95
C CYS A 399 4.48 10.12 9.91
N ALA A 400 4.24 10.81 8.79
CA ALA A 400 3.04 11.63 8.62
C ALA A 400 1.75 10.79 8.69
N TYR A 401 1.73 9.59 8.10
CA TYR A 401 0.55 8.70 8.17
C TYR A 401 0.25 8.24 9.59
N LEU A 402 1.31 7.95 10.37
CA LEU A 402 1.18 7.61 11.77
C LEU A 402 0.61 8.77 12.58
N LYS A 403 1.13 9.98 12.36
CA LYS A 403 0.59 11.20 12.99
C LYS A 403 -0.87 11.44 12.64
N THR A 404 -1.23 11.28 11.36
CA THR A 404 -2.56 11.64 10.86
C THR A 404 -3.62 10.59 11.13
N PHE A 405 -3.27 9.31 11.10
CA PHE A 405 -4.24 8.21 11.16
C PHE A 405 -3.98 7.20 12.29
N GLY A 406 -2.86 7.31 13.01
CA GLY A 406 -2.42 6.34 14.02
C GLY A 406 -1.77 5.07 13.43
N ILE A 407 -1.79 4.90 12.11
CA ILE A 407 -1.32 3.68 11.42
C ILE A 407 -0.53 4.06 10.16
N CYS A 408 0.55 3.34 9.89
CA CYS A 408 1.26 3.41 8.61
C CYS A 408 1.20 2.04 7.90
N LYS A 409 0.39 1.91 6.87
CA LYS A 409 0.26 0.66 6.10
C LYS A 409 1.57 0.21 5.44
N LYS A 410 2.43 1.15 5.09
CA LYS A 410 3.72 0.89 4.45
C LYS A 410 4.89 0.94 5.44
N ARG A 411 4.69 0.61 6.72
CA ARG A 411 5.70 0.75 7.79
C ARG A 411 7.07 0.19 7.41
N ARG A 412 7.12 -0.95 6.73
CA ARG A 412 8.39 -1.61 6.32
C ARG A 412 9.22 -0.80 5.33
N VAL A 413 8.57 -0.16 4.36
CA VAL A 413 9.24 0.62 3.31
C VAL A 413 9.22 2.11 3.59
N CYS A 414 8.55 2.52 4.68
CA CYS A 414 8.48 3.91 5.07
C CYS A 414 9.86 4.40 5.51
N GLN A 415 10.30 5.51 4.94
CA GLN A 415 11.60 6.11 5.28
C GLN A 415 11.58 6.87 6.61
N ASN A 416 10.40 7.18 7.14
CA ASN A 416 10.21 7.93 8.37
C ASN A 416 10.12 6.98 9.57
N ARG A 417 10.47 7.47 10.75
CA ARG A 417 10.41 6.68 11.99
C ARG A 417 8.98 6.49 12.49
N HIS A 418 8.78 5.40 13.23
CA HIS A 418 7.51 5.01 13.84
C HIS A 418 7.63 4.83 15.36
N ARG A 419 8.61 5.46 15.97
CA ARG A 419 8.83 5.53 17.42
C ARG A 419 9.08 6.97 17.83
N ILE A 420 8.69 7.33 19.04
CA ILE A 420 8.98 8.65 19.62
C ILE A 420 10.49 8.76 19.90
N ASN A 421 11.05 9.90 19.59
CA ASN A 421 12.41 10.28 19.94
C ASN A 421 12.40 11.57 20.75
N LEU A 422 12.57 11.46 22.04
CA LEU A 422 12.50 12.58 22.97
C LEU A 422 13.58 13.66 22.75
N GLN A 423 14.62 13.37 21.96
CA GLN A 423 15.64 14.37 21.60
C GLN A 423 15.19 15.28 20.44
N ILE A 424 14.34 14.74 19.54
CA ILE A 424 13.86 15.44 18.34
C ILE A 424 12.45 15.99 18.56
N ASP A 425 11.60 15.23 19.26
CA ASP A 425 10.20 15.57 19.48
C ASP A 425 10.00 16.51 20.68
N VAL A 426 10.88 17.51 20.78
CA VAL A 426 10.79 18.54 21.82
C VAL A 426 9.87 19.66 21.35
N PRO A 427 8.96 20.16 22.21
CA PRO A 427 8.14 21.34 21.90
C PRO A 427 9.04 22.55 21.65
N GLN A 428 8.89 23.19 20.50
CA GLN A 428 9.69 24.39 20.16
C GLN A 428 8.83 25.65 20.17
N ASN A 429 7.60 25.55 19.70
CA ASN A 429 6.72 26.69 19.41
C ASN A 429 5.39 26.63 20.14
N ILE A 430 5.18 25.63 21.00
CA ILE A 430 3.96 25.47 21.78
C ILE A 430 4.21 26.06 23.16
N PRO A 431 3.41 27.04 23.62
CA PRO A 431 3.55 27.61 24.96
C PRO A 431 3.46 26.54 26.05
N ASP A 432 4.31 26.62 27.07
CA ASP A 432 4.36 25.66 28.19
C ASP A 432 3.01 25.44 28.89
N LYS A 433 2.15 26.46 28.92
CA LYS A 433 0.79 26.37 29.47
C LYS A 433 -0.07 25.34 28.74
N ILE A 434 0.15 25.16 27.41
CA ILE A 434 -0.63 24.28 26.55
C ILE A 434 -0.18 22.83 26.69
N THR A 435 1.11 22.61 26.95
CA THR A 435 1.66 21.25 27.13
C THR A 435 1.28 20.66 28.50
N ARG A 436 0.97 21.48 29.50
CA ARG A 436 0.70 21.04 30.87
C ARG A 436 -0.79 20.89 31.22
N THR A 437 -1.67 21.57 30.48
CA THR A 437 -3.12 21.52 30.72
C THR A 437 -3.89 21.37 29.42
N PRO A 438 -4.62 20.26 29.23
CA PRO A 438 -5.52 20.11 28.08
C PRO A 438 -6.58 21.22 28.16
N GLY A 439 -6.54 22.16 27.25
CA GLY A 439 -7.44 23.31 27.19
C GLY A 439 -7.88 23.62 25.77
N CYS A 440 -8.78 24.59 25.65
CA CYS A 440 -9.17 25.16 24.37
C CYS A 440 -8.17 26.25 23.98
N VAL A 441 -7.77 26.26 22.72
CA VAL A 441 -6.89 27.26 22.12
C VAL A 441 -7.54 27.87 20.89
N THR A 442 -7.22 29.14 20.63
CA THR A 442 -7.61 29.80 19.39
C THR A 442 -6.50 29.58 18.37
N ILE A 443 -6.84 29.02 17.22
CA ILE A 443 -5.89 28.71 16.14
C ILE A 443 -6.27 29.44 14.86
N LEU A 444 -5.26 29.82 14.09
CA LEU A 444 -5.38 30.42 12.77
C LEU A 444 -4.68 29.51 11.73
N PRO A 445 -5.41 28.66 10.99
CA PRO A 445 -4.84 27.83 9.93
C PRO A 445 -4.35 28.70 8.76
N LEU A 446 -3.09 28.51 8.36
CA LEU A 446 -2.44 29.30 7.29
C LEU A 446 -2.06 28.44 6.09
N HIS A 447 -1.54 27.26 6.33
CA HIS A 447 -1.15 26.32 5.28
C HIS A 447 -1.84 24.97 5.48
N ILE A 448 -2.70 24.61 4.55
CA ILE A 448 -3.46 23.37 4.57
C ILE A 448 -2.69 22.33 3.75
N VAL A 449 -2.22 21.27 4.40
CA VAL A 449 -1.51 20.16 3.74
C VAL A 449 -2.51 19.21 3.11
N HIS A 450 -3.51 18.80 3.89
CA HIS A 450 -4.65 18.02 3.44
C HIS A 450 -5.82 18.19 4.43
N ALA A 451 -6.93 17.49 4.20
CA ALA A 451 -8.18 17.71 4.94
C ALA A 451 -8.07 17.64 6.47
N THR A 452 -7.06 16.98 7.03
CA THR A 452 -6.88 16.82 8.50
C THR A 452 -5.54 17.30 9.01
N ASN A 453 -4.65 17.85 8.18
CA ASN A 453 -3.34 18.34 8.60
C ASN A 453 -3.11 19.77 8.12
N TYR A 454 -2.86 20.68 9.07
CA TYR A 454 -2.70 22.11 8.84
C TYR A 454 -1.48 22.64 9.56
N PHE A 455 -0.81 23.62 8.99
CA PHE A 455 0.07 24.50 9.73
C PHE A 455 -0.62 25.84 9.97
N GLY A 456 -0.46 26.35 11.16
CA GLY A 456 -1.05 27.61 11.57
C GLY A 456 -0.41 28.15 12.84
N ARG A 457 -1.00 29.19 13.40
CA ARG A 457 -0.54 29.82 14.64
C ARG A 457 -1.56 29.65 15.75
N ILE A 458 -1.08 29.58 16.97
CA ILE A 458 -1.90 29.76 18.16
C ILE A 458 -1.96 31.26 18.41
N VAL A 459 -3.17 31.81 18.43
CA VAL A 459 -3.42 33.25 18.56
C VAL A 459 -3.85 33.55 20.00
N ASP A 460 -3.14 34.46 20.66
CA ASP A 460 -3.55 34.97 21.94
C ASP A 460 -4.61 36.06 21.73
N LYS A 461 -5.76 35.96 22.42
CA LYS A 461 -6.87 36.92 22.30
C LYS A 461 -6.50 38.32 22.80
N GLU A 462 -5.53 38.42 23.73
CA GLU A 462 -5.16 39.69 24.35
C GLU A 462 -4.01 40.41 23.64
N LYS A 463 -2.98 39.67 23.15
CA LYS A 463 -1.80 40.26 22.52
C LYS A 463 -1.09 39.27 21.56
N ASP A 464 -1.39 39.37 20.28
CA ASP A 464 -0.69 38.60 19.25
C ASP A 464 0.67 39.20 18.91
N GLN A 465 1.74 38.70 19.56
CA GLN A 465 3.12 39.15 19.39
C GLN A 465 3.59 39.03 17.92
N TYR A 466 3.10 38.03 17.19
CA TYR A 466 3.49 37.87 15.78
C TYR A 466 2.91 38.96 14.90
N THR A 467 1.67 39.39 15.12
CA THR A 467 1.06 40.47 14.33
C THR A 467 1.90 41.75 14.46
N ILE A 468 2.31 42.09 15.67
CA ILE A 468 3.22 43.23 15.92
C ILE A 468 4.53 43.06 15.18
N LEU A 469 5.18 41.89 15.31
CA LEU A 469 6.45 41.60 14.63
C LEU A 469 6.32 41.68 13.10
N ALA A 470 5.21 41.14 12.55
CA ALA A 470 4.98 41.15 11.10
C ALA A 470 4.80 42.60 10.57
N GLU A 471 4.09 43.44 11.32
CA GLU A 471 3.97 44.87 11.01
C GLU A 471 5.32 45.58 11.05
N GLU A 472 6.11 45.36 12.10
CA GLU A 472 7.47 45.92 12.25
C GLU A 472 8.39 45.47 11.12
N ILE A 473 8.39 44.20 10.74
CA ILE A 473 9.20 43.67 9.62
C ILE A 473 8.78 44.36 8.31
N ASN A 474 7.50 44.46 8.05
CA ASN A 474 7.01 45.10 6.83
C ASN A 474 7.31 46.59 6.80
N GLU A 475 7.21 47.29 7.92
CA GLU A 475 7.62 48.71 8.03
C GLU A 475 9.12 48.90 7.82
N TYR A 476 9.95 48.04 8.40
CA TYR A 476 11.41 48.06 8.23
C TYR A 476 11.81 47.92 6.76
N PHE A 477 11.23 46.94 6.06
CA PHE A 477 11.56 46.67 4.65
C PHE A 477 10.85 47.61 3.65
N LYS A 478 9.95 48.49 4.09
CA LYS A 478 9.45 49.57 3.22
C LYS A 478 10.60 50.49 2.74
N LYS A 479 11.62 50.68 3.57
CA LYS A 479 12.80 51.50 3.22
C LYS A 479 13.71 50.73 2.28
N PRO A 480 13.98 51.23 1.04
CA PRO A 480 14.86 50.54 0.09
C PRO A 480 16.28 50.26 0.63
N SER A 481 16.79 51.13 1.48
CA SER A 481 18.13 50.99 2.13
C SER A 481 18.24 49.73 3.00
N ASN A 482 17.10 49.18 3.48
CA ASN A 482 17.07 48.02 4.35
C ASN A 482 16.96 46.70 3.58
N LYS A 483 16.69 46.78 2.26
CA LYS A 483 16.56 45.57 1.39
C LYS A 483 17.96 45.10 0.94
N ILE A 484 18.74 44.64 1.87
CA ILE A 484 20.10 44.15 1.62
C ILE A 484 20.00 42.65 1.29
N ALA A 485 20.45 42.27 0.08
CA ALA A 485 20.50 40.86 -0.31
C ALA A 485 21.50 40.09 0.58
N ALA A 486 21.19 38.87 0.91
CA ALA A 486 22.06 37.99 1.68
C ALA A 486 23.33 37.66 0.87
N LYS A 487 24.50 38.04 1.37
CA LYS A 487 25.78 37.75 0.70
C LYS A 487 26.15 36.28 0.78
N ASN A 488 25.99 35.69 1.96
CA ASN A 488 26.22 34.26 2.19
C ASN A 488 24.92 33.63 2.67
N VAL A 489 24.48 32.59 1.97
CA VAL A 489 23.29 31.82 2.35
C VAL A 489 23.74 30.57 3.08
N GLU A 490 23.31 30.41 4.32
CA GLU A 490 23.70 29.32 5.21
C GLU A 490 22.47 28.45 5.53
N LYS A 491 22.69 27.14 5.64
CA LYS A 491 21.66 26.20 6.04
C LYS A 491 21.21 26.46 7.48
N LEU A 492 19.93 26.38 7.73
CA LEU A 492 19.25 26.65 9.01
C LEU A 492 19.26 28.10 9.47
N ALA A 493 19.86 29.02 8.74
CA ALA A 493 19.81 30.45 9.06
C ALA A 493 18.50 31.11 8.61
N PHE A 494 18.16 32.22 9.28
CA PHE A 494 16.92 32.98 9.02
C PHE A 494 17.18 34.14 8.06
N TYR A 495 16.23 34.36 7.16
CA TYR A 495 16.27 35.44 6.17
C TYR A 495 14.90 36.09 6.03
N GLY A 496 14.89 37.32 5.48
CA GLY A 496 13.67 37.96 4.99
C GLY A 496 13.39 37.54 3.55
N LEU A 497 12.16 37.32 3.21
CA LEU A 497 11.71 37.05 1.84
C LEU A 497 10.47 37.87 1.51
N CYS A 498 10.50 38.56 0.36
CA CYS A 498 9.36 39.31 -0.12
C CYS A 498 8.49 38.45 -1.03
N GLU A 499 7.21 38.33 -0.69
CA GLU A 499 6.19 37.69 -1.54
C GLU A 499 4.95 38.60 -1.65
N LYS A 500 4.51 38.92 -2.86
CA LYS A 500 3.33 39.76 -3.13
C LYS A 500 3.26 41.07 -2.34
N THR A 501 4.35 41.72 -2.05
CA THR A 501 4.45 42.97 -1.28
C THR A 501 4.62 42.82 0.25
N LEU A 502 4.43 41.62 0.79
CA LEU A 502 4.66 41.32 2.22
C LEU A 502 6.01 40.66 2.43
N PHE A 503 6.62 40.94 3.57
CA PHE A 503 7.89 40.35 3.96
C PHE A 503 7.66 39.30 5.05
N HIS A 504 8.25 38.12 4.83
CA HIS A 504 8.12 36.95 5.67
C HIS A 504 9.47 36.52 6.23
N ARG A 505 9.48 35.92 7.40
CA ARG A 505 10.64 35.24 7.93
C ARG A 505 10.72 33.85 7.34
N VAL A 506 11.87 33.49 6.76
CA VAL A 506 12.11 32.16 6.21
C VAL A 506 13.40 31.57 6.75
N GLN A 507 13.44 30.26 6.87
CA GLN A 507 14.60 29.48 7.24
C GLN A 507 15.05 28.63 6.06
N VAL A 508 16.35 28.62 5.77
CA VAL A 508 16.91 27.79 4.71
C VAL A 508 16.98 26.33 5.14
N LEU A 509 16.33 25.44 4.39
CA LEU A 509 16.35 23.99 4.63
C LEU A 509 17.45 23.29 3.83
N GLU A 510 17.55 23.59 2.54
CA GLU A 510 18.45 22.94 1.60
C GLU A 510 18.99 23.98 0.62
N ILE A 511 20.24 23.83 0.24
CA ILE A 511 20.90 24.63 -0.78
C ILE A 511 21.26 23.68 -1.91
N SER A 512 20.77 23.95 -3.12
CA SER A 512 21.15 23.15 -4.29
C SER A 512 22.63 23.32 -4.58
N ALA A 513 23.28 22.27 -5.11
CA ALA A 513 24.69 22.34 -5.49
C ALA A 513 24.91 23.55 -6.41
N LYS A 514 25.92 24.34 -6.11
CA LYS A 514 26.37 25.46 -6.96
C LYS A 514 26.94 24.84 -8.25
N GLU A 515 26.29 25.08 -9.39
CA GLU A 515 26.95 24.89 -10.68
C GLU A 515 28.02 25.98 -10.82
N GLU A 516 29.22 25.61 -11.22
CA GLU A 516 30.42 26.51 -11.22
C GLU A 516 30.23 27.79 -12.03
N GLU A 517 29.22 27.84 -12.92
CA GLU A 517 28.95 29.00 -13.78
C GLU A 517 27.79 29.89 -13.30
N ASN A 518 26.98 29.48 -12.31
CA ASN A 518 25.83 30.25 -11.88
C ASN A 518 26.06 31.03 -10.59
N VAL A 519 26.02 32.37 -10.70
CA VAL A 519 26.07 33.30 -9.56
C VAL A 519 24.90 33.11 -8.60
N PHE A 520 23.74 32.66 -9.12
CA PHE A 520 22.51 32.44 -8.36
C PHE A 520 22.15 30.94 -8.36
N PHE A 521 21.70 30.46 -7.22
CA PHE A 521 21.37 29.06 -7.01
C PHE A 521 20.01 28.92 -6.33
N ASN A 522 19.38 27.76 -6.50
CA ASN A 522 18.11 27.43 -5.88
C ASN A 522 18.29 27.12 -4.39
N VAL A 523 17.36 27.65 -3.60
CA VAL A 523 17.33 27.46 -2.14
C VAL A 523 15.93 27.02 -1.75
N LYS A 524 15.83 25.95 -0.99
CA LYS A 524 14.55 25.51 -0.40
C LYS A 524 14.41 26.17 0.97
N VAL A 525 13.37 26.93 1.15
CA VAL A 525 13.09 27.68 2.37
C VAL A 525 11.77 27.23 3.01
N LYS A 526 11.70 27.37 4.35
CA LYS A 526 10.49 27.20 5.14
C LYS A 526 10.05 28.55 5.68
N TYR A 527 8.81 28.92 5.47
CA TYR A 527 8.16 30.05 6.12
C TYR A 527 7.88 29.67 7.58
N VAL A 528 8.66 30.24 8.49
CA VAL A 528 8.70 29.75 9.86
C VAL A 528 7.46 30.07 10.68
N ASP A 529 6.65 31.02 10.23
CA ASP A 529 5.42 31.44 10.88
C ASP A 529 4.15 30.92 10.19
N GLU A 530 4.30 30.25 9.04
CA GLU A 530 3.18 29.68 8.27
C GLU A 530 3.30 28.16 8.06
N GLY A 531 4.52 27.60 8.17
CA GLY A 531 4.80 26.17 8.03
C GLY A 531 4.96 25.65 6.59
N ARG A 532 4.65 26.45 5.57
CA ARG A 532 4.83 26.07 4.16
C ARG A 532 6.30 26.13 3.74
N THR A 533 6.64 25.41 2.68
CA THR A 533 7.97 25.45 2.05
C THR A 533 7.87 25.94 0.62
N SER A 534 8.93 26.61 0.12
CA SER A 534 9.04 27.05 -1.26
C SER A 534 10.48 26.92 -1.76
N GLN A 535 10.64 26.84 -3.07
CA GLN A 535 11.92 27.02 -3.74
C GLN A 535 12.05 28.48 -4.20
N VAL A 536 13.15 29.12 -3.87
CA VAL A 536 13.45 30.51 -4.21
C VAL A 536 14.89 30.63 -4.70
N GLN A 537 15.19 31.70 -5.40
CA GLN A 537 16.56 32.01 -5.81
C GLN A 537 17.32 32.69 -4.67
N SER A 538 18.63 32.44 -4.56
CA SER A 538 19.47 32.98 -3.49
C SER A 538 19.44 34.51 -3.40
N TYR A 539 19.30 35.22 -4.53
CA TYR A 539 19.20 36.69 -4.58
C TYR A 539 17.90 37.27 -4.00
N GLN A 540 16.84 36.43 -3.85
CA GLN A 540 15.57 36.86 -3.26
C GLN A 540 15.63 36.91 -1.73
N LEU A 541 16.66 36.32 -1.13
CA LEU A 541 16.83 36.29 0.32
C LEU A 541 17.48 37.61 0.80
N LEU A 542 16.82 38.23 1.77
CA LEU A 542 17.25 39.47 2.37
C LEU A 542 17.84 39.20 3.76
N HIS A 543 18.85 39.96 4.12
CA HIS A 543 19.39 39.94 5.48
C HIS A 543 18.28 40.31 6.48
N LEU A 544 18.03 39.43 7.44
CA LEU A 544 17.05 39.65 8.50
C LEU A 544 17.78 40.10 9.77
N PRO A 545 17.55 41.34 10.29
CA PRO A 545 18.16 41.83 11.52
C PRO A 545 17.86 40.94 12.72
N ALA A 546 18.82 40.83 13.66
CA ALA A 546 18.70 39.97 14.84
C ALA A 546 17.45 40.26 15.69
N MET A 547 17.01 41.52 15.74
CA MET A 547 15.78 41.92 16.47
C MET A 547 14.54 41.19 15.98
N PHE A 548 14.45 40.82 14.68
CA PHE A 548 13.35 40.10 14.11
C PHE A 548 13.49 38.55 14.22
N GLN A 549 14.61 38.08 14.74
CA GLN A 549 14.87 36.66 14.96
C GLN A 549 14.57 36.24 16.42
N CYS A 550 14.32 37.20 17.33
CA CYS A 550 14.12 36.93 18.76
C CYS A 550 12.83 36.13 19.06
N LEU A 551 11.75 36.39 18.30
CA LEU A 551 10.52 35.61 18.43
C LEU A 551 10.70 34.23 17.81
N PRO A 552 10.47 33.12 18.53
CA PRO A 552 10.55 31.78 17.97
C PRO A 552 9.66 31.61 16.72
N PRO A 553 9.93 30.63 15.84
CA PRO A 553 9.02 30.24 14.76
C PRO A 553 7.61 30.00 15.31
N GLN A 554 6.57 30.54 14.65
CA GLN A 554 5.20 30.50 15.17
C GLN A 554 4.34 29.41 14.57
N ALA A 555 4.80 28.76 13.49
CA ALA A 555 4.04 27.70 12.84
C ALA A 555 4.00 26.45 13.72
N VAL A 556 2.79 26.01 14.05
CA VAL A 556 2.47 24.77 14.74
C VAL A 556 1.71 23.87 13.78
N GLU A 557 1.99 22.57 13.80
CA GLU A 557 1.26 21.57 13.03
C GLU A 557 0.03 21.12 13.80
N PHE A 558 -1.16 21.27 13.22
CA PHE A 558 -2.44 20.82 13.78
C PHE A 558 -2.98 19.63 13.02
N ILE A 559 -3.42 18.62 13.74
CA ILE A 559 -4.04 17.42 13.17
C ILE A 559 -5.43 17.22 13.76
N ILE A 560 -6.44 17.13 12.88
CA ILE A 560 -7.79 16.74 13.29
C ILE A 560 -7.81 15.25 13.56
N CYS A 561 -8.23 14.89 14.80
CA CYS A 561 -8.26 13.51 15.22
C CYS A 561 -9.50 12.75 14.77
N ARG A 562 -9.43 11.41 14.91
CA ARG A 562 -10.57 10.48 14.87
C ARG A 562 -11.33 10.47 13.55
N VAL A 563 -10.69 10.88 12.46
CA VAL A 563 -11.28 10.81 11.12
C VAL A 563 -10.23 10.38 10.12
N LYS A 564 -10.62 9.57 9.14
CA LYS A 564 -9.76 9.06 8.06
C LYS A 564 -10.53 9.00 6.74
N PRO A 565 -9.84 8.89 5.58
CA PRO A 565 -10.50 8.67 4.30
C PRO A 565 -11.31 7.36 4.28
N ILE A 566 -12.35 7.31 3.45
CA ILE A 566 -13.11 6.08 3.16
C ILE A 566 -12.26 5.08 2.34
N ASP A 567 -12.79 3.88 2.13
CA ASP A 567 -12.15 2.80 1.35
C ASP A 567 -10.73 2.48 1.84
N ASN A 568 -10.47 2.79 3.12
CA ASN A 568 -9.18 2.58 3.78
C ASN A 568 -7.97 3.22 3.03
N GLU A 569 -8.22 4.31 2.33
CA GLU A 569 -7.19 5.08 1.65
C GLU A 569 -6.20 5.73 2.63
N THR A 570 -4.99 5.95 2.16
CA THR A 570 -3.94 6.65 2.94
C THR A 570 -3.84 8.14 2.62
N GLU A 571 -4.56 8.61 1.62
CA GLU A 571 -4.56 10.00 1.19
C GLU A 571 -5.99 10.49 0.99
N TRP A 572 -6.21 11.74 1.40
CA TRP A 572 -7.49 12.40 1.21
C TRP A 572 -7.78 12.67 -0.25
N ASN A 573 -9.04 12.48 -0.65
CA ASN A 573 -9.49 12.93 -1.96
C ASN A 573 -9.26 14.45 -2.09
N PRO A 574 -8.71 14.95 -3.22
CA PRO A 574 -8.43 16.37 -3.44
C PRO A 574 -9.66 17.28 -3.25
N GLU A 575 -10.87 16.80 -3.57
CA GLU A 575 -12.11 17.55 -3.36
C GLU A 575 -12.33 17.88 -1.88
N VAL A 576 -12.11 16.90 -0.97
CA VAL A 576 -12.25 17.13 0.49
C VAL A 576 -11.22 18.13 0.96
N THR A 577 -9.96 17.96 0.51
CA THR A 577 -8.89 18.91 0.87
C THR A 577 -9.20 20.33 0.38
N SER A 578 -9.68 20.47 -0.85
CA SER A 578 -10.06 21.77 -1.41
C SER A 578 -11.25 22.40 -0.67
N TYR A 579 -12.26 21.60 -0.36
CA TYR A 579 -13.44 22.05 0.41
C TYR A 579 -13.01 22.60 1.78
N ILE A 580 -12.25 21.83 2.54
CA ILE A 580 -11.76 22.22 3.87
C ILE A 580 -10.83 23.43 3.77
N HIS A 581 -9.93 23.47 2.76
CA HIS A 581 -9.06 24.61 2.52
C HIS A 581 -9.84 25.92 2.40
N HIS A 582 -10.90 25.96 1.59
CA HIS A 582 -11.72 27.18 1.41
C HIS A 582 -12.50 27.55 2.69
N LYS A 583 -12.87 26.55 3.47
CA LYS A 583 -13.68 26.77 4.68
C LYS A 583 -12.88 27.34 5.84
N ILE A 584 -11.62 26.85 6.05
CA ILE A 584 -10.86 27.13 7.28
C ILE A 584 -9.69 28.08 7.13
N LYS A 585 -9.08 28.20 5.93
CA LYS A 585 -7.85 28.95 5.74
C LYS A 585 -8.03 30.44 6.08
N GLY A 586 -7.19 30.96 6.96
CA GLY A 586 -7.19 32.36 7.35
C GLY A 586 -8.35 32.77 8.27
N LYS A 587 -9.14 31.81 8.80
CA LYS A 587 -10.23 32.06 9.75
C LYS A 587 -9.85 31.56 11.13
N LEU A 588 -10.33 32.22 12.17
CA LEU A 588 -10.11 31.81 13.57
C LEU A 588 -10.99 30.62 13.94
N HIS A 589 -10.41 29.67 14.67
CA HIS A 589 -11.10 28.49 15.18
C HIS A 589 -10.77 28.28 16.66
N GLU A 590 -11.73 27.84 17.43
CA GLU A 590 -11.48 27.26 18.76
C GLU A 590 -11.22 25.77 18.61
N ALA A 591 -10.15 25.29 19.23
CA ALA A 591 -9.78 23.88 19.17
C ALA A 591 -9.49 23.33 20.56
N LYS A 592 -10.06 22.16 20.86
CA LYS A 592 -9.73 21.42 22.07
C LYS A 592 -8.53 20.52 21.83
N ILE A 593 -7.48 20.68 22.60
CA ILE A 593 -6.27 19.86 22.52
C ILE A 593 -6.55 18.49 23.11
N VAL A 594 -6.24 17.45 22.36
CA VAL A 594 -6.35 16.04 22.76
C VAL A 594 -4.98 15.47 23.11
N HIS A 595 -3.95 15.80 22.30
CA HIS A 595 -2.59 15.30 22.45
C HIS A 595 -1.58 16.30 21.87
N THR A 596 -0.35 16.26 22.38
CA THR A 596 0.78 17.07 21.87
C THR A 596 2.04 16.24 21.80
N LEU A 597 2.82 16.39 20.73
CA LEU A 597 4.13 15.76 20.58
C LEU A 597 5.03 16.66 19.73
N GLY A 598 6.13 17.10 20.28
CA GLY A 598 7.02 18.05 19.60
C GLY A 598 6.25 19.32 19.23
N ASN A 599 6.29 19.69 17.96
CA ASN A 599 5.57 20.85 17.41
C ASN A 599 4.25 20.47 16.70
N THR A 600 3.69 19.30 17.02
CA THR A 600 2.42 18.81 16.50
C THR A 600 1.37 18.77 17.61
N VAL A 601 0.17 19.29 17.33
CA VAL A 601 -0.98 19.33 18.23
C VAL A 601 -2.15 18.62 17.59
N TRP A 602 -2.69 17.61 18.28
CA TRP A 602 -3.91 16.91 17.86
C TRP A 602 -5.12 17.53 18.54
N VAL A 603 -6.12 17.85 17.74
CA VAL A 603 -7.31 18.58 18.19
C VAL A 603 -8.61 17.87 17.82
N ASP A 604 -9.59 17.91 18.74
CA ASP A 604 -10.97 17.45 18.55
C ASP A 604 -11.86 17.92 19.70
N PRO A 605 -12.91 18.74 19.45
CA PRO A 605 -13.25 19.38 18.19
C PRO A 605 -12.36 20.59 17.83
N MET A 606 -12.35 20.95 16.57
CA MET A 606 -11.95 22.24 16.04
C MET A 606 -13.17 22.92 15.44
N VAL A 607 -13.55 24.08 15.96
CA VAL A 607 -14.82 24.74 15.67
C VAL A 607 -14.60 26.12 15.07
N GLY A 608 -15.25 26.40 13.94
CA GLY A 608 -15.27 27.74 13.35
C GLY A 608 -16.05 28.71 14.24
N ILE A 609 -15.49 29.91 14.45
CA ILE A 609 -16.08 30.96 15.28
C ILE A 609 -16.55 32.08 14.37
N GLU A 610 -17.83 32.41 14.44
CA GLU A 610 -18.37 33.64 13.88
C GLU A 610 -18.56 34.67 14.99
N LEU A 611 -17.91 35.82 14.83
CA LEU A 611 -18.09 36.95 15.75
C LEU A 611 -19.31 37.76 15.28
N LEU A 612 -20.34 37.82 16.12
CA LEU A 612 -21.47 38.71 15.90
C LEU A 612 -21.17 40.06 16.55
N PRO A 613 -20.81 41.10 15.78
CA PRO A 613 -20.35 42.40 16.31
C PRO A 613 -21.41 43.08 17.18
N ASP A 614 -22.67 42.93 16.79
CA ASP A 614 -23.81 43.58 17.48
C ASP A 614 -24.12 43.02 18.86
N LEU A 615 -23.81 41.74 19.11
CA LEU A 615 -24.08 41.02 20.35
C LEU A 615 -22.86 40.81 21.24
N LYS A 616 -21.64 41.14 20.75
CA LYS A 616 -20.35 40.85 21.40
C LYS A 616 -20.21 39.36 21.80
N MET A 617 -20.88 38.49 21.07
CA MET A 617 -20.88 37.04 21.30
C MET A 617 -20.23 36.31 20.11
N SER A 618 -19.53 35.22 20.41
CA SER A 618 -19.04 34.27 19.40
C SER A 618 -19.98 33.08 19.32
N ILE A 619 -20.38 32.69 18.15
CA ILE A 619 -21.20 31.50 17.91
C ILE A 619 -20.32 30.44 17.20
N ASN A 620 -20.47 29.21 17.67
CA ASN A 620 -19.88 28.05 17.02
C ASN A 620 -20.66 27.73 15.74
N GLU A 621 -20.03 27.94 14.58
CA GLU A 621 -20.68 27.77 13.27
C GLU A 621 -20.65 26.31 12.81
N TYR A 622 -19.50 25.64 12.89
CA TYR A 622 -19.31 24.26 12.44
C TYR A 622 -18.13 23.59 13.14
N SER A 623 -18.12 22.25 13.16
CA SER A 623 -16.95 21.45 13.53
C SER A 623 -16.24 20.94 12.27
N VAL A 624 -14.93 21.14 12.18
CA VAL A 624 -14.14 20.70 11.00
C VAL A 624 -14.25 19.20 10.77
N ARG A 625 -14.21 18.37 11.84
CA ARG A 625 -14.43 16.93 11.73
C ARG A 625 -15.81 16.60 11.15
N SER A 626 -16.86 17.25 11.62
CA SER A 626 -18.22 17.06 11.11
C SER A 626 -18.32 17.44 9.62
N GLU A 627 -17.65 18.52 9.22
CA GLU A 627 -17.59 18.94 7.82
C GLU A 627 -16.89 17.90 6.92
N ILE A 628 -15.78 17.32 7.41
CA ILE A 628 -15.08 16.25 6.69
C ILE A 628 -15.99 15.02 6.55
N LEU A 629 -16.67 14.60 7.62
CA LEU A 629 -17.62 13.48 7.57
C LEU A 629 -18.82 13.78 6.65
N ALA A 630 -19.31 15.03 6.68
CA ALA A 630 -20.40 15.48 5.81
C ALA A 630 -20.07 15.46 4.32
N THR A 631 -18.79 15.43 3.93
CA THR A 631 -18.43 15.21 2.52
C THR A 631 -18.78 13.79 2.04
N GLY A 632 -18.96 12.84 2.94
CA GLY A 632 -19.15 11.42 2.64
C GLY A 632 -17.89 10.69 2.17
N LEU A 633 -16.75 11.39 2.06
CA LEU A 633 -15.44 10.82 1.67
C LEU A 633 -14.53 10.63 2.87
N GLY A 634 -15.04 10.86 4.08
CA GLY A 634 -14.41 10.58 5.36
C GLY A 634 -15.22 9.59 6.19
N THR A 635 -14.55 8.88 7.07
CA THR A 635 -15.14 7.96 8.05
C THR A 635 -14.48 8.14 9.41
N ASP A 636 -15.18 7.72 10.49
CA ASP A 636 -14.65 7.77 11.85
C ASP A 636 -13.42 6.87 12.02
N ASN A 637 -12.49 7.34 12.87
CA ASN A 637 -11.28 6.62 13.27
C ASN A 637 -11.10 6.71 14.81
N PRO A 638 -11.90 5.98 15.59
CA PRO A 638 -11.91 6.08 17.05
C PRO A 638 -10.57 5.66 17.67
N GLU A 639 -9.84 4.74 17.05
CA GLU A 639 -8.59 4.19 17.57
C GLU A 639 -7.38 5.11 17.36
N HIS A 640 -7.51 6.19 16.58
CA HIS A 640 -6.40 7.09 16.20
C HIS A 640 -5.51 7.48 17.39
N ILE A 641 -6.09 8.03 18.46
CA ILE A 641 -5.33 8.52 19.61
C ILE A 641 -4.76 7.36 20.43
N THR A 642 -5.50 6.28 20.57
CA THR A 642 -5.05 5.09 21.31
C THR A 642 -3.82 4.46 20.64
N GLU A 643 -3.79 4.42 19.32
CA GLU A 643 -2.62 3.93 18.56
C GLU A 643 -1.41 4.88 18.69
N LEU A 644 -1.64 6.20 18.71
CA LEU A 644 -0.56 7.17 18.97
C LEU A 644 0.02 7.05 20.38
N GLN A 645 -0.80 6.75 21.37
CA GLN A 645 -0.36 6.59 22.76
C GLN A 645 0.46 5.31 23.02
N LYS A 646 0.44 4.35 22.09
CA LYS A 646 1.27 3.14 22.14
C LYS A 646 2.71 3.35 21.65
N LEU A 647 3.02 4.51 21.08
CA LEU A 647 4.34 4.86 20.55
C LEU A 647 5.29 5.27 21.67
#